data_cbf51953d04601765b5781fc435c1584
#
_entry.id   cbf51953d04601765b5781fc435c1584
#
_cell.length_a   1.000
_cell.length_b   1.000
_cell.length_c   1.000
_cell.angle_alpha   90.00
_cell.angle_beta   90.00
_cell.angle_gamma   90.00
#
_symmetry.space_group_name_H-M   'P 1'
#
loop_
_entity.id
_entity.type
_entity.pdbx_description
1 polymer ?
#
loop_
_entity_poly.entity_id
_entity_poly.type
_entity_poly.pdbx_seq_one_letter_code
_entity_poly.pdbx_strand_id
1 'polypeptide(L)'
;MQPKRPRFNPLILALALAAVLMIWSVLGTSGGSTSGSTMSYSTVVHYFEHNQVTDFTLDRNTSIITLTLKEGDLALPDTSSAAGTTQAAGGLLSGMFSTSSAASVGAVKNDDGTVTVRYKLPYAYVFIENVDKYIASYDAANPDAPMTYDYTTLKETIPWMEILFYLGMLGCTGFLLFSMMRGGAGGGGIMNVGKAKVKDEHENKKTATFADVAGEDEEKEELKEVVEFLKSPDKFNSLGARIPHGVLLVGPPGTGKTLLARACAGEAGVPFYSISGSDFVEMYVGVGASRVRDLVEKAKKTMPCIIFIDEIDAVGRQRGAGLGGGHDEREQTLNQLLVEMDGFEANDGVIVMAATNRADILDKALLRPGRFDRQVYVGLPDVKGREEILKVHTKNKPLAPDVSLKVIAQRTAGFAGADLENLVNEAALLAARRSRKAITMEDIEEASMKVMAGPEKKSRVVTPEEKKLTAYHEAGHAVAGFYCKHHPRVHEITIIPRGQAGGYTMYLPEKDRSYVTKGEMFEDIVSSLGGRVAEQLILEDISTGASNDLQQATNIARQMITKYGFSERLGPVVYGTSQEETFLGRDFGQGKGYSETTAAEIDSEMRDIIDEAYETCRRTLTEHIDQLHALAQALMEREKLNEQEFNTVMAGGKLSPRDGDEPKAEAAAPVETAPVEPAEPAEPAEPAEQAENAQIGEAFIPEQDAPTSEE
;
A
#
# COMPACT_ATOMS: atom_id res chain seq x y z
N MET A 1 22.52 30.14 -25.73
CA MET A 1 21.30 29.61 -25.11
C MET A 1 20.14 30.50 -25.55
N GLN A 2 19.31 30.03 -26.51
CA GLN A 2 18.09 30.73 -26.89
C GLN A 2 16.94 30.32 -25.96
N PRO A 3 16.07 31.21 -25.49
CA PRO A 3 14.96 30.87 -24.61
C PRO A 3 13.91 30.06 -25.37
N LYS A 4 13.56 28.86 -24.86
CA LYS A 4 12.47 28.03 -25.38
C LYS A 4 11.15 28.77 -25.16
N ARG A 5 10.44 29.10 -26.24
CA ARG A 5 9.09 29.65 -26.19
C ARG A 5 8.14 28.63 -25.53
N PRO A 6 7.24 29.04 -24.63
CA PRO A 6 6.27 28.15 -24.03
C PRO A 6 5.36 27.60 -25.11
N ARG A 7 5.31 26.28 -25.26
CA ARG A 7 4.34 25.61 -26.14
C ARG A 7 3.01 25.58 -25.40
N PHE A 8 2.10 26.47 -25.79
CA PHE A 8 0.71 26.39 -25.34
C PHE A 8 0.11 25.06 -25.77
N ASN A 9 -0.37 24.27 -24.82
CA ASN A 9 -1.05 23.01 -25.09
C ASN A 9 -2.50 23.33 -25.50
N PRO A 10 -2.91 23.08 -26.74
CA PRO A 10 -4.26 23.40 -27.23
C PRO A 10 -5.37 22.69 -26.46
N LEU A 11 -5.05 21.57 -25.79
CA LEU A 11 -5.96 20.84 -24.95
C LEU A 11 -6.33 21.63 -23.68
N ILE A 12 -5.38 22.36 -23.10
CA ILE A 12 -5.64 23.21 -21.92
C ILE A 12 -6.54 24.37 -22.30
N LEU A 13 -6.35 24.95 -23.50
CA LEU A 13 -7.20 26.03 -24.01
C LEU A 13 -8.64 25.54 -24.28
N ALA A 14 -8.78 24.34 -24.87
CA ALA A 14 -10.10 23.74 -25.11
C ALA A 14 -10.83 23.36 -23.83
N LEU A 15 -10.13 22.82 -22.80
CA LEU A 15 -10.67 22.53 -21.49
C LEU A 15 -11.06 23.82 -20.74
N ALA A 16 -10.24 24.89 -20.83
CA ALA A 16 -10.56 26.18 -20.24
C ALA A 16 -11.80 26.79 -20.91
N LEU A 17 -11.92 26.71 -22.23
CA LEU A 17 -13.13 27.17 -22.97
C LEU A 17 -14.37 26.38 -22.62
N ALA A 18 -14.26 25.02 -22.52
CA ALA A 18 -15.37 24.16 -22.10
C ALA A 18 -15.79 24.43 -20.65
N ALA A 19 -14.82 24.68 -19.75
CA ALA A 19 -15.11 25.05 -18.36
C ALA A 19 -15.81 26.41 -18.27
N VAL A 20 -15.40 27.39 -19.05
CA VAL A 20 -16.07 28.71 -19.12
C VAL A 20 -17.48 28.57 -19.65
N LEU A 21 -17.71 27.76 -20.68
CA LEU A 21 -19.05 27.50 -21.25
C LEU A 21 -19.92 26.71 -20.24
N MET A 22 -19.35 25.78 -19.48
CA MET A 22 -20.08 25.04 -18.46
C MET A 22 -20.46 25.94 -17.26
N ILE A 23 -19.54 26.79 -16.81
CA ILE A 23 -19.78 27.78 -15.76
C ILE A 23 -20.87 28.77 -16.23
N TRP A 24 -20.84 29.18 -17.48
CA TRP A 24 -21.84 30.09 -18.05
C TRP A 24 -23.21 29.43 -18.18
N SER A 25 -23.29 28.15 -18.56
CA SER A 25 -24.52 27.36 -18.57
C SER A 25 -25.13 27.19 -17.18
N VAL A 26 -24.31 26.98 -16.14
CA VAL A 26 -24.78 26.84 -14.76
C VAL A 26 -25.18 28.17 -14.15
N LEU A 27 -24.47 29.26 -14.45
CA LEU A 27 -24.85 30.60 -13.99
C LEU A 27 -26.09 31.15 -14.74
N GLY A 28 -26.30 30.74 -15.99
CA GLY A 28 -27.47 31.12 -16.79
C GLY A 28 -28.76 30.44 -16.35
N THR A 29 -28.71 29.32 -15.64
CA THR A 29 -29.88 28.57 -15.15
C THR A 29 -30.21 28.83 -13.67
N SER A 30 -29.37 29.55 -12.92
CA SER A 30 -29.69 29.96 -11.57
C SER A 30 -30.56 31.24 -11.58
N GLY A 31 -31.82 31.09 -11.98
CA GLY A 31 -32.86 32.09 -11.75
C GLY A 31 -33.04 32.29 -10.25
N GLY A 32 -32.63 33.47 -9.75
CA GLY A 32 -32.73 33.81 -8.36
C GLY A 32 -34.18 33.71 -7.87
N SER A 33 -34.35 32.96 -6.79
CA SER A 33 -35.56 33.00 -5.97
C SER A 33 -35.57 34.33 -5.19
N THR A 34 -36.27 35.33 -5.74
CA THR A 34 -36.64 36.51 -4.97
C THR A 34 -37.87 36.17 -4.15
N SER A 35 -37.77 36.20 -2.84
CA SER A 35 -38.86 36.14 -1.88
C SER A 35 -39.64 37.46 -1.91
N GLY A 36 -40.59 37.53 -2.83
CA GLY A 36 -41.71 38.50 -2.76
C GLY A 36 -42.96 37.76 -2.26
N SER A 37 -43.88 38.45 -1.57
CA SER A 37 -45.10 37.88 -0.99
C SER A 37 -45.81 36.97 -2.00
N THR A 38 -45.91 35.70 -1.69
CA THR A 38 -46.32 34.63 -2.60
C THR A 38 -47.83 34.58 -2.67
N MET A 39 -48.40 35.24 -3.67
CA MET A 39 -49.76 34.97 -4.07
C MET A 39 -49.88 33.53 -4.55
N SER A 40 -50.83 32.77 -4.04
CA SER A 40 -51.03 31.38 -4.41
C SER A 40 -51.93 31.24 -5.64
N TYR A 41 -51.81 30.13 -6.40
CA TYR A 41 -52.73 29.84 -7.49
C TYR A 41 -54.19 29.78 -7.03
N SER A 42 -54.45 29.26 -5.83
CA SER A 42 -55.81 29.26 -5.23
C SER A 42 -56.37 30.66 -5.04
N THR A 43 -55.51 31.63 -4.67
CA THR A 43 -55.95 33.05 -4.55
C THR A 43 -56.36 33.62 -5.91
N VAL A 44 -55.68 33.31 -6.98
CA VAL A 44 -56.05 33.70 -8.34
C VAL A 44 -57.41 33.11 -8.72
N VAL A 45 -57.64 31.83 -8.46
CA VAL A 45 -58.93 31.16 -8.72
C VAL A 45 -60.01 31.77 -7.90
N HIS A 46 -59.83 32.14 -6.63
CA HIS A 46 -60.81 32.77 -5.78
C HIS A 46 -61.21 34.14 -6.29
N TYR A 47 -60.33 34.94 -6.89
CA TYR A 47 -60.72 36.22 -7.52
C TYR A 47 -61.66 35.98 -8.71
N PHE A 48 -61.49 34.92 -9.48
CA PHE A 48 -62.43 34.55 -10.55
C PHE A 48 -63.79 34.08 -9.98
N GLU A 49 -63.75 33.20 -8.97
CA GLU A 49 -64.98 32.67 -8.33
C GLU A 49 -65.84 33.72 -7.67
N HIS A 50 -65.24 34.81 -7.17
CA HIS A 50 -65.97 35.94 -6.53
C HIS A 50 -66.26 37.11 -7.49
N ASN A 51 -66.12 36.88 -8.82
CA ASN A 51 -66.39 37.87 -9.87
C ASN A 51 -65.65 39.20 -9.71
N GLN A 52 -64.44 39.17 -9.12
CA GLN A 52 -63.58 40.34 -8.93
C GLN A 52 -62.70 40.68 -10.11
N VAL A 53 -62.49 39.73 -11.05
CA VAL A 53 -61.72 39.94 -12.25
C VAL A 53 -62.51 40.51 -13.34
N THR A 54 -62.18 41.70 -13.83
CA THR A 54 -62.89 42.41 -14.90
C THR A 54 -62.28 42.19 -16.26
N ASP A 55 -60.94 42.02 -16.26
CA ASP A 55 -60.19 41.86 -17.47
C ASP A 55 -58.95 40.96 -17.19
N PHE A 56 -58.59 40.11 -18.13
CA PHE A 56 -57.33 39.38 -18.04
C PHE A 56 -56.64 39.15 -19.39
N THR A 57 -55.33 39.15 -19.39
CA THR A 57 -54.51 38.81 -20.54
C THR A 57 -53.54 37.69 -20.18
N LEU A 58 -53.52 36.61 -20.97
CA LEU A 58 -52.60 35.49 -20.76
C LEU A 58 -51.55 35.42 -21.87
N ASP A 59 -50.30 35.59 -21.50
CA ASP A 59 -49.17 35.32 -22.41
C ASP A 59 -48.81 33.83 -22.36
N ARG A 60 -49.05 33.13 -23.46
CA ARG A 60 -48.82 31.70 -23.58
C ARG A 60 -47.31 31.32 -23.61
N ASN A 61 -46.42 32.26 -23.98
CA ASN A 61 -44.98 32.00 -24.02
C ASN A 61 -44.34 32.02 -22.64
N THR A 62 -44.73 32.97 -21.80
CA THR A 62 -44.18 33.18 -20.47
C THR A 62 -45.02 32.53 -19.37
N SER A 63 -46.23 32.07 -19.70
CA SER A 63 -47.24 31.58 -18.76
C SER A 63 -47.63 32.64 -17.68
N ILE A 64 -47.52 33.92 -18.03
CA ILE A 64 -47.87 35.01 -17.13
C ILE A 64 -49.30 35.49 -17.45
N ILE A 65 -50.17 35.46 -16.44
CA ILE A 65 -51.48 36.08 -16.51
C ILE A 65 -51.42 37.45 -15.86
N THR A 66 -51.99 38.43 -16.54
CA THR A 66 -52.23 39.80 -16.02
C THR A 66 -53.71 39.95 -15.76
N LEU A 67 -54.07 40.21 -14.54
CA LEU A 67 -55.47 40.34 -14.07
C LEU A 67 -55.77 41.79 -13.67
N THR A 68 -56.92 42.29 -14.02
CA THR A 68 -57.44 43.54 -13.47
C THR A 68 -58.54 43.22 -12.48
N LEU A 69 -58.35 43.60 -11.20
CA LEU A 69 -59.21 43.29 -10.08
C LEU A 69 -59.96 44.55 -9.67
N LYS A 70 -61.26 44.42 -9.42
CA LYS A 70 -62.11 45.49 -8.80
C LYS A 70 -62.30 45.19 -7.31
N GLU A 71 -62.71 46.21 -6.52
CA GLU A 71 -63.05 46.04 -5.12
C GLU A 71 -64.25 45.09 -4.98
N GLY A 72 -64.17 44.08 -4.11
CA GLY A 72 -65.15 43.02 -3.93
C GLY A 72 -65.02 42.34 -2.59
N ASP A 73 -65.56 41.11 -2.48
CA ASP A 73 -65.60 40.32 -1.24
C ASP A 73 -64.22 39.88 -0.69
N LEU A 74 -63.26 39.75 -1.56
CA LEU A 74 -61.89 39.44 -1.17
C LEU A 74 -61.00 40.68 -1.17
N ALA A 75 -60.11 40.79 -0.19
CA ALA A 75 -59.15 41.90 -0.09
C ALA A 75 -58.25 41.96 -1.31
N LEU A 76 -58.02 43.13 -1.87
CA LEU A 76 -57.07 43.34 -2.97
C LEU A 76 -55.67 43.17 -2.46
N PRO A 77 -54.74 42.67 -3.30
CA PRO A 77 -53.38 42.46 -2.88
C PRO A 77 -52.58 43.72 -2.61
N ASP A 78 -51.75 43.75 -1.58
CA ASP A 78 -50.95 44.90 -1.17
C ASP A 78 -50.07 45.45 -2.28
N THR A 79 -50.21 46.73 -2.61
CA THR A 79 -49.44 47.42 -3.65
C THR A 79 -48.16 48.06 -3.13
N SER A 80 -47.82 47.88 -1.84
CA SER A 80 -46.70 48.57 -1.15
C SER A 80 -45.28 48.01 -1.47
N SER A 81 -45.18 46.93 -2.21
CA SER A 81 -43.86 46.30 -2.53
C SER A 81 -43.31 46.60 -3.92
N ALA A 82 -43.92 47.49 -4.70
CA ALA A 82 -43.54 47.77 -6.08
C ALA A 82 -42.58 48.99 -6.25
N ALA A 83 -42.16 49.66 -5.18
CA ALA A 83 -41.25 50.82 -5.23
C ALA A 83 -39.89 50.48 -4.66
N GLY A 84 -39.09 49.72 -5.37
CA GLY A 84 -37.70 49.39 -5.07
C GLY A 84 -36.73 49.95 -6.13
N THR A 85 -36.11 51.03 -5.78
CA THR A 85 -35.08 51.83 -6.43
C THR A 85 -34.06 51.02 -7.25
N THR A 86 -33.94 51.35 -8.53
CA THR A 86 -32.77 51.07 -9.39
C THR A 86 -31.61 51.97 -9.01
N GLN A 87 -30.61 51.49 -8.33
CA GLN A 87 -29.27 52.11 -8.32
C GLN A 87 -28.37 51.43 -9.34
N ALA A 88 -27.94 52.20 -10.30
CA ALA A 88 -27.02 51.82 -11.35
C ALA A 88 -25.59 51.67 -10.79
N ALA A 89 -25.02 50.50 -10.91
CA ALA A 89 -23.57 50.31 -10.85
C ALA A 89 -23.04 50.20 -12.28
N GLY A 90 -22.32 51.23 -12.72
CA GLY A 90 -21.76 51.32 -14.04
C GLY A 90 -20.63 50.35 -14.29
N GLY A 91 -20.67 49.62 -15.40
CA GLY A 91 -19.59 48.84 -15.95
C GLY A 91 -19.69 48.74 -17.46
N LEU A 92 -18.60 48.99 -18.17
CA LEU A 92 -18.40 49.23 -19.59
C LEU A 92 -18.87 48.15 -20.58
N LEU A 93 -19.67 47.17 -20.18
CA LEU A 93 -20.21 46.08 -21.01
C LEU A 93 -21.75 46.00 -21.08
N SER A 94 -22.47 47.01 -20.55
CA SER A 94 -23.92 47.02 -20.52
C SER A 94 -24.63 47.34 -21.85
N GLY A 95 -23.87 47.61 -22.92
CA GLY A 95 -24.45 48.09 -24.20
C GLY A 95 -24.77 46.99 -25.23
N MET A 96 -24.45 45.73 -24.99
CA MET A 96 -24.50 44.71 -26.04
C MET A 96 -25.53 43.57 -25.85
N PHE A 97 -26.20 43.51 -24.69
CA PHE A 97 -27.19 42.46 -24.42
C PHE A 97 -28.41 43.00 -23.70
N SER A 98 -29.30 43.67 -24.48
CA SER A 98 -30.68 43.95 -24.04
C SER A 98 -31.47 42.64 -24.15
N THR A 99 -31.43 41.79 -23.15
CA THR A 99 -32.37 40.70 -22.99
C THR A 99 -33.54 41.19 -22.20
N SER A 100 -34.72 40.99 -22.75
CA SER A 100 -36.08 41.28 -22.22
C SER A 100 -36.17 41.11 -20.72
N SER A 101 -36.65 42.16 -20.08
CA SER A 101 -36.99 42.30 -18.65
C SER A 101 -37.70 41.07 -18.11
N ALA A 102 -37.12 40.42 -17.11
CA ALA A 102 -37.87 39.50 -16.26
C ALA A 102 -39.03 40.26 -15.62
N ALA A 103 -40.25 39.89 -16.01
CA ALA A 103 -41.47 40.48 -15.46
C ALA A 103 -41.59 40.13 -13.98
N SER A 104 -41.41 41.10 -13.11
CA SER A 104 -41.63 40.97 -11.67
C SER A 104 -43.14 40.72 -11.42
N VAL A 105 -43.44 39.67 -10.64
CA VAL A 105 -44.75 39.46 -10.05
C VAL A 105 -45.03 40.65 -9.12
N GLY A 106 -46.02 41.47 -9.44
CA GLY A 106 -46.33 42.70 -8.67
C GLY A 106 -47.76 43.16 -8.89
N ALA A 107 -48.35 43.79 -7.88
CA ALA A 107 -49.64 44.42 -7.95
C ALA A 107 -49.44 45.93 -8.15
N VAL A 108 -50.14 46.50 -9.11
CA VAL A 108 -50.13 47.97 -9.40
C VAL A 108 -51.52 48.51 -9.29
N LYS A 109 -51.73 49.58 -8.51
CA LYS A 109 -53.01 50.25 -8.37
C LYS A 109 -53.21 51.24 -9.52
N ASN A 110 -54.35 51.17 -10.22
CA ASN A 110 -54.70 52.05 -11.31
C ASN A 110 -55.45 53.30 -10.79
N ASP A 111 -55.49 54.35 -11.59
CA ASP A 111 -56.15 55.63 -11.24
C ASP A 111 -57.69 55.51 -11.13
N ASP A 112 -58.28 54.45 -11.68
CA ASP A 112 -59.73 54.14 -11.63
C ASP A 112 -60.13 53.27 -10.41
N GLY A 113 -59.19 53.03 -9.47
CA GLY A 113 -59.44 52.25 -8.26
C GLY A 113 -59.25 50.72 -8.44
N THR A 114 -59.04 50.25 -9.64
CA THR A 114 -58.70 48.81 -9.89
C THR A 114 -57.27 48.49 -9.58
N VAL A 115 -56.94 47.19 -9.36
CA VAL A 115 -55.56 46.70 -9.15
C VAL A 115 -55.17 45.71 -10.24
N THR A 116 -54.11 46.04 -10.98
CA THR A 116 -53.55 45.14 -11.97
C THR A 116 -52.50 44.23 -11.30
N VAL A 117 -52.69 42.92 -11.43
CA VAL A 117 -51.81 41.87 -10.84
C VAL A 117 -51.24 41.03 -11.93
N ARG A 118 -49.92 40.75 -11.86
CA ARG A 118 -49.24 39.80 -12.71
C ARG A 118 -48.88 38.55 -11.93
N TYR A 119 -49.31 37.39 -12.43
CA TYR A 119 -49.04 36.10 -11.80
C TYR A 119 -48.54 35.07 -12.80
N LYS A 120 -47.50 34.30 -12.47
CA LYS A 120 -46.99 33.22 -13.31
C LYS A 120 -47.72 31.93 -12.98
N LEU A 121 -48.53 31.44 -13.92
CA LEU A 121 -49.29 30.21 -13.79
C LEU A 121 -48.33 29.01 -13.78
N PRO A 122 -48.45 28.10 -12.84
CA PRO A 122 -47.63 26.85 -12.85
C PRO A 122 -47.93 26.01 -14.10
N TYR A 123 -49.18 25.95 -14.53
CA TYR A 123 -49.64 25.19 -15.71
C TYR A 123 -50.72 26.01 -16.44
N ALA A 124 -50.33 26.77 -17.46
CA ALA A 124 -51.24 27.63 -18.20
C ALA A 124 -52.38 26.85 -18.91
N TYR A 125 -52.11 25.63 -19.37
CA TYR A 125 -53.14 24.81 -20.04
C TYR A 125 -54.28 24.40 -19.10
N VAL A 126 -54.00 24.09 -17.84
CA VAL A 126 -55.01 23.74 -16.82
C VAL A 126 -55.90 24.93 -16.51
N PHE A 127 -55.34 26.15 -16.50
CA PHE A 127 -56.11 27.37 -16.34
C PHE A 127 -57.03 27.63 -17.52
N ILE A 128 -56.52 27.51 -18.75
CA ILE A 128 -57.27 27.71 -19.99
C ILE A 128 -58.46 26.75 -20.06
N GLU A 129 -58.29 25.47 -19.66
CA GLU A 129 -59.38 24.48 -19.68
C GLU A 129 -60.54 24.81 -18.71
N ASN A 130 -60.24 25.52 -17.61
CA ASN A 130 -61.24 25.81 -16.57
C ASN A 130 -61.74 27.24 -16.59
N VAL A 131 -61.09 28.17 -17.28
CA VAL A 131 -61.43 29.63 -17.23
C VAL A 131 -62.81 29.97 -17.82
N ASP A 132 -63.25 29.19 -18.81
CA ASP A 132 -64.55 29.43 -19.45
C ASP A 132 -65.76 29.41 -18.47
N LYS A 133 -65.67 28.59 -17.41
CA LYS A 133 -66.61 28.50 -16.35
C LYS A 133 -66.73 29.83 -15.55
N TYR A 134 -65.56 30.44 -15.28
CA TYR A 134 -65.44 31.67 -14.54
C TYR A 134 -65.93 32.86 -15.39
N ILE A 135 -65.61 32.88 -16.70
CA ILE A 135 -66.09 33.88 -17.64
C ILE A 135 -67.61 33.81 -17.71
N ALA A 136 -68.18 32.61 -17.91
CA ALA A 136 -69.67 32.48 -17.95
C ALA A 136 -70.38 32.89 -16.65
N SER A 137 -69.74 32.61 -15.51
CA SER A 137 -70.28 33.04 -14.18
C SER A 137 -70.26 34.55 -14.03
N TYR A 138 -69.16 35.20 -14.45
CA TYR A 138 -69.03 36.66 -14.38
C TYR A 138 -70.02 37.37 -15.31
N ASP A 139 -70.12 36.91 -16.57
CA ASP A 139 -71.05 37.50 -17.56
C ASP A 139 -72.51 37.34 -17.18
N ALA A 140 -72.86 36.21 -16.56
CA ALA A 140 -74.23 36.05 -16.01
C ALA A 140 -74.55 37.01 -14.85
N ALA A 141 -73.52 37.35 -14.05
CA ALA A 141 -73.69 38.31 -12.93
C ALA A 141 -73.61 39.80 -13.36
N ASN A 142 -73.00 40.10 -14.52
CA ASN A 142 -72.77 41.47 -15.04
C ASN A 142 -73.12 41.55 -16.53
N PRO A 143 -74.44 41.49 -16.88
CA PRO A 143 -74.83 41.40 -18.31
C PRO A 143 -74.54 42.70 -19.09
N ASP A 144 -74.41 43.84 -18.45
CA ASP A 144 -74.11 45.13 -19.10
C ASP A 144 -72.55 45.38 -19.26
N ALA A 145 -71.74 44.59 -18.63
CA ALA A 145 -70.26 44.72 -18.66
C ALA A 145 -69.61 43.35 -18.65
N PRO A 146 -69.60 42.58 -19.75
CA PRO A 146 -69.02 41.26 -19.85
C PRO A 146 -67.50 41.29 -19.62
N MET A 147 -66.88 40.14 -19.15
CA MET A 147 -65.45 40.04 -18.91
C MET A 147 -64.67 40.15 -20.21
N THR A 148 -63.67 41.02 -20.23
CA THR A 148 -62.79 41.15 -21.38
C THR A 148 -61.54 40.27 -21.16
N TYR A 149 -61.11 39.54 -22.18
CA TYR A 149 -59.93 38.69 -22.10
C TYR A 149 -59.20 38.54 -23.45
N ASP A 150 -57.85 38.36 -23.39
CA ASP A 150 -57.08 38.14 -24.58
C ASP A 150 -55.96 37.07 -24.34
N TYR A 151 -55.64 36.33 -25.40
CA TYR A 151 -54.55 35.39 -25.42
C TYR A 151 -53.51 35.87 -26.42
N THR A 152 -52.30 36.18 -25.95
CA THR A 152 -51.21 36.57 -26.84
C THR A 152 -50.81 35.39 -27.75
N THR A 153 -50.66 35.65 -29.03
CA THR A 153 -50.27 34.64 -30.04
C THR A 153 -48.79 34.25 -29.83
N LEU A 154 -48.50 32.95 -29.93
CA LEU A 154 -47.13 32.42 -29.93
C LEU A 154 -46.32 33.08 -31.06
N LYS A 155 -45.42 33.99 -30.77
CA LYS A 155 -44.36 34.39 -31.71
C LYS A 155 -43.37 33.25 -31.80
N GLU A 156 -43.29 32.58 -32.95
CA GLU A 156 -42.18 31.64 -33.25
C GLU A 156 -40.88 32.43 -33.28
N THR A 157 -40.21 32.50 -32.19
CA THR A 157 -38.83 33.01 -32.13
C THR A 157 -37.89 31.85 -32.49
N ILE A 158 -37.25 31.97 -33.66
CA ILE A 158 -36.20 31.03 -34.08
C ILE A 158 -35.15 31.07 -32.97
N PRO A 159 -34.81 29.91 -32.29
CA PRO A 159 -33.88 29.90 -31.17
C PRO A 159 -32.43 30.04 -31.65
N TRP A 160 -32.07 31.24 -32.12
CA TRP A 160 -30.72 31.53 -32.64
C TRP A 160 -29.61 31.18 -31.63
N MET A 161 -29.86 31.26 -30.35
CA MET A 161 -28.90 30.92 -29.31
C MET A 161 -28.67 29.41 -29.25
N GLU A 162 -29.72 28.60 -29.40
CA GLU A 162 -29.58 27.14 -29.47
C GLU A 162 -28.85 26.70 -30.73
N ILE A 163 -29.19 27.33 -31.87
CA ILE A 163 -28.50 27.06 -33.14
C ILE A 163 -27.02 27.43 -33.05
N LEU A 164 -26.68 28.57 -32.48
CA LEU A 164 -25.27 28.97 -32.23
C LEU A 164 -24.54 28.01 -31.29
N PHE A 165 -25.27 27.53 -30.26
CA PHE A 165 -24.70 26.54 -29.33
C PHE A 165 -24.40 25.20 -30.04
N TYR A 166 -25.34 24.69 -30.86
CA TYR A 166 -25.10 23.45 -31.63
C TYR A 166 -24.03 23.63 -32.70
N LEU A 167 -23.93 24.78 -33.35
CA LEU A 167 -22.86 25.11 -34.30
C LEU A 167 -21.51 25.21 -33.59
N GLY A 168 -21.47 25.81 -32.40
CA GLY A 168 -20.25 25.88 -31.54
C GLY A 168 -19.82 24.49 -31.10
N MET A 169 -20.74 23.63 -30.67
CA MET A 169 -20.48 22.25 -30.29
C MET A 169 -19.98 21.41 -31.46
N LEU A 170 -20.59 21.58 -32.66
CA LEU A 170 -20.16 20.91 -33.89
C LEU A 170 -18.76 21.38 -34.31
N GLY A 171 -18.49 22.69 -34.22
CA GLY A 171 -17.16 23.27 -34.49
C GLY A 171 -16.10 22.77 -33.49
N CYS A 172 -16.45 22.67 -32.21
CA CYS A 172 -15.56 22.15 -31.16
C CYS A 172 -15.27 20.64 -31.37
N THR A 173 -16.30 19.84 -31.72
CA THR A 173 -16.17 18.41 -32.05
C THR A 173 -15.34 18.23 -33.32
N GLY A 174 -15.59 19.03 -34.36
CA GLY A 174 -14.80 19.04 -35.61
C GLY A 174 -13.33 19.43 -35.34
N PHE A 175 -13.09 20.43 -34.48
CA PHE A 175 -11.73 20.83 -34.08
C PHE A 175 -11.03 19.74 -33.27
N LEU A 176 -11.74 19.06 -32.34
CA LEU A 176 -11.21 17.92 -31.60
C LEU A 176 -10.85 16.75 -32.53
N LEU A 177 -11.73 16.40 -33.46
CA LEU A 177 -11.46 15.37 -34.49
C LEU A 177 -10.30 15.77 -35.37
N PHE A 178 -10.25 17.01 -35.83
CA PHE A 178 -9.14 17.55 -36.65
C PHE A 178 -7.83 17.58 -35.86
N SER A 179 -7.87 17.97 -34.56
CA SER A 179 -6.71 17.93 -33.66
C SER A 179 -6.23 16.51 -33.42
N MET A 180 -7.14 15.52 -33.26
CA MET A 180 -6.80 14.11 -33.17
C MET A 180 -6.20 13.58 -34.47
N MET A 181 -6.73 13.96 -35.62
CA MET A 181 -6.18 13.56 -36.95
C MET A 181 -4.83 14.23 -37.23
N ARG A 182 -4.62 15.50 -36.86
CA ARG A 182 -3.36 16.24 -37.04
C ARG A 182 -2.31 15.89 -36.01
N GLY A 183 -2.73 15.44 -34.79
CA GLY A 183 -1.85 14.88 -33.77
C GLY A 183 -1.38 13.46 -34.09
N GLY A 184 -2.05 12.76 -35.01
CA GLY A 184 -1.72 11.38 -35.40
C GLY A 184 -0.45 11.23 -36.22
N ALA A 185 0.17 12.32 -36.70
CA ALA A 185 1.45 12.27 -37.41
C ALA A 185 2.69 12.41 -36.50
N GLY A 186 2.51 12.50 -35.19
CA GLY A 186 3.59 12.65 -34.22
C GLY A 186 3.28 12.22 -32.78
N GLY A 187 2.20 11.47 -32.54
CA GLY A 187 1.71 11.18 -31.19
C GLY A 187 1.46 9.73 -30.89
N GLY A 188 2.43 9.06 -30.27
CA GLY A 188 2.32 7.72 -29.73
C GLY A 188 1.65 7.67 -28.34
N GLY A 189 0.52 8.36 -28.10
CA GLY A 189 -0.07 8.45 -26.76
C GLY A 189 -1.19 7.44 -26.45
N ILE A 190 -2.07 7.16 -27.38
CA ILE A 190 -3.25 6.29 -27.15
C ILE A 190 -3.04 4.89 -27.74
N MET A 191 -2.22 4.73 -28.78
CA MET A 191 -1.87 3.40 -29.36
C MET A 191 -0.76 2.66 -28.59
N ASN A 192 -0.19 3.22 -27.53
CA ASN A 192 0.90 2.58 -26.77
C ASN A 192 0.44 1.86 -25.50
N VAL A 193 -0.85 1.78 -25.22
CA VAL A 193 -1.37 1.09 -24.01
C VAL A 193 -1.06 -0.41 -24.03
N GLY A 194 -0.92 -1.02 -25.20
CA GLY A 194 -0.59 -2.44 -25.35
C GLY A 194 0.89 -2.76 -25.57
N LYS A 195 1.79 -1.76 -25.61
CA LYS A 195 3.22 -2.02 -25.82
C LYS A 195 3.93 -2.28 -24.50
N ALA A 196 4.74 -3.33 -24.48
CA ALA A 196 5.58 -3.66 -23.34
C ALA A 196 6.59 -2.53 -23.07
N LYS A 197 6.61 -2.02 -21.81
CA LYS A 197 7.67 -1.13 -21.32
C LYS A 197 8.89 -1.99 -20.95
N VAL A 198 9.53 -2.57 -21.96
CA VAL A 198 10.73 -3.38 -21.75
C VAL A 198 11.89 -2.46 -21.40
N LYS A 199 12.59 -2.75 -20.32
CA LYS A 199 13.90 -2.15 -20.03
C LYS A 199 14.90 -2.78 -20.97
N ASP A 200 15.31 -2.04 -21.99
CA ASP A 200 16.37 -2.42 -22.92
C ASP A 200 17.70 -2.02 -22.31
N GLU A 201 18.46 -2.96 -21.79
CA GLU A 201 19.75 -2.69 -21.12
C GLU A 201 20.92 -2.62 -22.10
N HIS A 202 20.68 -2.74 -23.41
CA HIS A 202 21.76 -2.60 -24.40
C HIS A 202 22.41 -1.20 -24.44
N GLU A 203 21.73 -0.17 -23.95
CA GLU A 203 22.27 1.21 -23.92
C GLU A 203 23.18 1.49 -22.71
N ASN A 204 23.19 0.64 -21.68
CA ASN A 204 24.00 0.82 -20.48
C ASN A 204 25.37 0.11 -20.63
N LYS A 205 26.43 0.87 -20.70
CA LYS A 205 27.84 0.47 -20.94
C LYS A 205 28.48 -0.45 -19.87
N LYS A 206 27.74 -1.02 -18.90
CA LYS A 206 28.24 -2.02 -17.95
C LYS A 206 27.21 -3.14 -17.83
N THR A 207 27.32 -4.13 -18.70
CA THR A 207 26.62 -5.40 -18.53
C THR A 207 27.29 -6.17 -17.39
N ALA A 208 26.49 -6.67 -16.42
CA ALA A 208 26.99 -7.57 -15.39
C ALA A 208 27.48 -8.88 -16.03
N THR A 209 28.54 -9.45 -15.50
CA THR A 209 29.11 -10.74 -15.93
C THR A 209 29.13 -11.72 -14.76
N PHE A 210 29.46 -12.99 -14.98
CA PHE A 210 29.64 -13.97 -13.90
C PHE A 210 30.72 -13.59 -12.89
N ALA A 211 31.63 -12.69 -13.24
CA ALA A 211 32.61 -12.13 -12.30
C ALA A 211 32.00 -11.17 -11.27
N ASP A 212 30.82 -10.62 -11.55
CA ASP A 212 30.08 -9.74 -10.65
C ASP A 212 29.11 -10.52 -9.74
N VAL A 213 28.93 -11.84 -10.00
CA VAL A 213 28.10 -12.75 -9.19
C VAL A 213 29.04 -13.54 -8.28
N ALA A 214 28.85 -13.42 -6.98
CA ALA A 214 29.67 -14.12 -5.98
C ALA A 214 28.85 -15.23 -5.28
N GLY A 215 29.49 -16.32 -4.96
CA GLY A 215 28.97 -17.37 -4.09
C GLY A 215 27.86 -18.26 -4.66
N GLU A 216 27.78 -18.44 -5.96
CA GLU A 216 26.80 -19.30 -6.65
C GLU A 216 27.53 -20.11 -7.74
N ASP A 217 28.55 -20.86 -7.33
CA ASP A 217 29.46 -21.51 -8.29
C ASP A 217 28.77 -22.62 -9.08
N GLU A 218 27.87 -23.39 -8.45
CA GLU A 218 27.10 -24.47 -9.05
C GLU A 218 26.06 -23.93 -10.04
N GLU A 219 25.34 -22.89 -9.66
CA GLU A 219 24.31 -22.23 -10.50
C GLU A 219 24.96 -21.56 -11.71
N LYS A 220 26.15 -20.96 -11.52
CA LYS A 220 26.92 -20.39 -12.62
C LYS A 220 27.38 -21.49 -13.60
N GLU A 221 27.79 -22.67 -13.10
CA GLU A 221 28.20 -23.79 -13.94
C GLU A 221 27.03 -24.32 -14.79
N GLU A 222 25.84 -24.46 -14.19
CA GLU A 222 24.62 -24.84 -14.94
C GLU A 222 24.25 -23.83 -16.03
N LEU A 223 24.44 -22.53 -15.75
CA LEU A 223 24.12 -21.46 -16.71
C LEU A 223 25.23 -21.26 -17.76
N LYS A 224 26.45 -21.74 -17.55
CA LYS A 224 27.53 -21.73 -18.58
C LYS A 224 27.12 -22.48 -19.83
N GLU A 225 26.38 -23.59 -19.71
CA GLU A 225 25.84 -24.29 -20.87
C GLU A 225 24.94 -23.42 -21.72
N VAL A 226 24.09 -22.62 -21.06
CA VAL A 226 23.19 -21.65 -21.74
C VAL A 226 23.99 -20.57 -22.44
N VAL A 227 25.03 -20.04 -21.78
CA VAL A 227 25.97 -19.06 -22.35
C VAL A 227 26.70 -19.62 -23.55
N GLU A 228 27.23 -20.85 -23.44
CA GLU A 228 27.97 -21.52 -24.53
C GLU A 228 27.08 -21.74 -25.74
N PHE A 229 25.83 -22.12 -25.53
CA PHE A 229 24.85 -22.23 -26.60
C PHE A 229 24.60 -20.90 -27.32
N LEU A 230 24.33 -19.84 -26.56
CA LEU A 230 24.09 -18.52 -27.14
C LEU A 230 25.30 -17.98 -27.93
N LYS A 231 26.51 -18.36 -27.51
CA LYS A 231 27.78 -18.04 -28.22
C LYS A 231 28.02 -18.90 -29.46
N SER A 232 27.65 -20.18 -29.40
CA SER A 232 28.01 -21.18 -30.44
C SER A 232 26.94 -22.26 -30.61
N PRO A 233 25.73 -21.90 -31.17
CA PRO A 233 24.63 -22.84 -31.30
C PRO A 233 24.93 -24.04 -32.21
N ASP A 234 25.79 -23.86 -33.23
CA ASP A 234 26.15 -24.92 -34.18
C ASP A 234 26.82 -26.13 -33.54
N LYS A 235 27.59 -25.94 -32.47
CA LYS A 235 28.25 -26.98 -31.70
C LYS A 235 27.22 -27.98 -31.13
N PHE A 236 26.13 -27.49 -30.60
CA PHE A 236 25.08 -28.30 -29.99
C PHE A 236 24.19 -28.95 -31.04
N ASN A 237 23.83 -28.19 -32.07
CA ASN A 237 22.99 -28.63 -33.17
C ASN A 237 23.65 -29.80 -33.95
N SER A 238 24.96 -29.77 -34.14
CA SER A 238 25.69 -30.83 -34.84
C SER A 238 25.64 -32.17 -34.13
N LEU A 239 25.45 -32.17 -32.80
CA LEU A 239 25.31 -33.37 -31.97
C LEU A 239 23.85 -33.78 -31.75
N GLY A 240 22.88 -33.03 -32.30
CA GLY A 240 21.46 -33.27 -32.11
C GLY A 240 20.95 -32.98 -30.68
N ALA A 241 21.72 -32.20 -29.90
CA ALA A 241 21.34 -31.82 -28.56
C ALA A 241 20.15 -30.84 -28.63
N ARG A 242 19.14 -31.08 -27.81
CA ARG A 242 18.03 -30.13 -27.62
C ARG A 242 18.39 -29.18 -26.50
N ILE A 243 18.27 -27.89 -26.78
CA ILE A 243 18.56 -26.83 -25.85
C ILE A 243 17.31 -26.49 -25.07
N PRO A 244 17.39 -26.12 -23.77
CA PRO A 244 16.27 -25.65 -23.01
C PRO A 244 15.76 -24.33 -23.60
N HIS A 245 14.48 -24.27 -23.95
CA HIS A 245 13.83 -23.02 -24.40
C HIS A 245 13.62 -22.06 -23.22
N GLY A 246 13.50 -22.60 -22.00
CA GLY A 246 13.30 -21.82 -20.81
C GLY A 246 14.05 -22.32 -19.58
N VAL A 247 14.53 -21.36 -18.80
CA VAL A 247 15.22 -21.60 -17.52
C VAL A 247 14.43 -20.88 -16.42
N LEU A 248 14.03 -21.63 -15.39
CA LEU A 248 13.36 -21.08 -14.22
C LEU A 248 14.34 -20.99 -13.06
N LEU A 249 14.61 -19.77 -12.60
CA LEU A 249 15.38 -19.50 -11.38
C LEU A 249 14.43 -19.50 -10.18
N VAL A 250 14.66 -20.43 -9.25
CA VAL A 250 13.81 -20.62 -8.07
C VAL A 250 14.64 -20.38 -6.81
N GLY A 251 14.09 -19.69 -5.83
CA GLY A 251 14.77 -19.53 -4.54
C GLY A 251 14.24 -18.39 -3.70
N PRO A 252 14.70 -18.22 -2.46
CA PRO A 252 14.29 -17.16 -1.56
C PRO A 252 14.50 -15.76 -2.16
N PRO A 253 13.75 -14.73 -1.69
CA PRO A 253 13.98 -13.35 -2.13
C PRO A 253 15.39 -12.87 -1.75
N GLY A 254 15.97 -11.98 -2.56
CA GLY A 254 17.28 -11.39 -2.27
C GLY A 254 18.51 -12.26 -2.58
N THR A 255 18.35 -13.48 -3.10
CA THR A 255 19.47 -14.40 -3.42
C THR A 255 20.18 -14.07 -4.75
N GLY A 256 19.77 -13.06 -5.50
CA GLY A 256 20.51 -12.64 -6.70
C GLY A 256 19.97 -13.19 -8.03
N LYS A 257 18.79 -13.84 -8.08
CA LYS A 257 18.20 -14.43 -9.30
C LYS A 257 18.20 -13.49 -10.51
N THR A 258 17.75 -12.26 -10.34
CA THR A 258 17.74 -11.23 -11.39
C THR A 258 19.16 -10.83 -11.81
N LEU A 259 20.11 -10.76 -10.87
CA LEU A 259 21.52 -10.47 -11.17
C LEU A 259 22.15 -11.62 -11.96
N LEU A 260 21.88 -12.87 -11.58
CA LEU A 260 22.39 -14.07 -12.25
C LEU A 260 21.88 -14.15 -13.70
N ALA A 261 20.58 -13.87 -13.94
CA ALA A 261 20.03 -13.83 -15.30
C ALA A 261 20.68 -12.73 -16.16
N ARG A 262 20.91 -11.56 -15.57
CA ARG A 262 21.59 -10.43 -16.24
C ARG A 262 23.06 -10.78 -16.53
N ALA A 263 23.72 -11.42 -15.60
CA ALA A 263 25.11 -11.85 -15.77
C ALA A 263 25.26 -12.93 -16.87
N CYS A 264 24.27 -13.82 -16.99
CA CYS A 264 24.21 -14.81 -18.07
C CYS A 264 24.15 -14.11 -19.44
N ALA A 265 23.31 -13.08 -19.61
CA ALA A 265 23.22 -12.32 -20.85
C ALA A 265 24.52 -11.53 -21.16
N GLY A 266 25.09 -10.90 -20.14
CA GLY A 266 26.35 -10.16 -20.29
C GLY A 266 27.55 -11.06 -20.62
N GLU A 267 27.62 -12.25 -20.02
CA GLU A 267 28.63 -13.26 -20.31
C GLU A 267 28.45 -13.82 -21.74
N ALA A 268 27.22 -14.01 -22.20
CA ALA A 268 26.92 -14.41 -23.55
C ALA A 268 27.14 -13.29 -24.59
N GLY A 269 27.10 -12.01 -24.16
CA GLY A 269 27.19 -10.84 -25.04
C GLY A 269 25.94 -10.61 -25.88
N VAL A 270 24.76 -11.03 -25.38
CA VAL A 270 23.48 -10.95 -26.08
C VAL A 270 22.54 -9.91 -25.42
N PRO A 271 21.55 -9.39 -26.19
CA PRO A 271 20.52 -8.52 -25.66
C PRO A 271 19.75 -9.14 -24.49
N PHE A 272 19.42 -8.29 -23.48
CA PHE A 272 18.66 -8.68 -22.31
C PHE A 272 17.37 -7.85 -22.20
N TYR A 273 16.23 -8.51 -22.34
CA TYR A 273 14.90 -7.90 -22.24
C TYR A 273 14.26 -8.28 -20.93
N SER A 274 14.23 -7.35 -19.98
CA SER A 274 13.67 -7.58 -18.65
C SER A 274 12.28 -6.96 -18.50
N ILE A 275 11.36 -7.75 -17.94
CA ILE A 275 9.99 -7.34 -17.59
C ILE A 275 9.60 -8.01 -16.26
N SER A 276 8.75 -7.35 -15.46
CA SER A 276 8.14 -7.98 -14.29
C SER A 276 6.85 -8.71 -14.69
N GLY A 277 6.59 -9.88 -14.09
CA GLY A 277 5.32 -10.59 -14.24
C GLY A 277 4.12 -9.73 -13.85
N SER A 278 4.28 -8.83 -12.88
CA SER A 278 3.25 -7.85 -12.49
C SER A 278 2.90 -6.86 -13.61
N ASP A 279 3.84 -6.54 -14.51
CA ASP A 279 3.60 -5.63 -15.64
C ASP A 279 2.64 -6.22 -16.69
N PHE A 280 2.41 -7.53 -16.65
CA PHE A 280 1.44 -8.18 -17.51
C PHE A 280 0.02 -8.17 -16.96
N VAL A 281 -0.16 -7.89 -15.65
CA VAL A 281 -1.46 -7.88 -14.99
C VAL A 281 -2.01 -6.46 -15.02
N GLU A 282 -3.00 -6.22 -15.87
CA GLU A 282 -3.67 -4.91 -16.02
C GLU A 282 -5.18 -5.06 -15.80
N MET A 283 -5.87 -3.94 -15.58
CA MET A 283 -7.34 -3.95 -15.43
C MET A 283 -8.10 -4.18 -16.73
N TYR A 284 -7.44 -4.05 -17.89
CA TYR A 284 -8.08 -4.17 -19.19
C TYR A 284 -7.77 -5.51 -19.84
N VAL A 285 -8.79 -6.27 -20.15
CA VAL A 285 -8.68 -7.60 -20.77
C VAL A 285 -7.93 -7.53 -22.11
N GLY A 286 -6.93 -8.40 -22.27
CA GLY A 286 -6.14 -8.56 -23.49
C GLY A 286 -4.88 -7.67 -23.57
N VAL A 287 -4.67 -6.73 -22.67
CA VAL A 287 -3.46 -5.87 -22.65
C VAL A 287 -2.22 -6.69 -22.29
N GLY A 288 -2.31 -7.55 -21.29
CA GLY A 288 -1.22 -8.45 -20.90
C GLY A 288 -0.78 -9.37 -22.03
N ALA A 289 -1.73 -10.03 -22.69
CA ALA A 289 -1.45 -10.87 -23.84
C ALA A 289 -0.82 -10.09 -25.03
N SER A 290 -1.21 -8.84 -25.24
CA SER A 290 -0.59 -7.96 -26.24
C SER A 290 0.86 -7.60 -25.88
N ARG A 291 1.16 -7.38 -24.61
CA ARG A 291 2.53 -7.11 -24.14
C ARG A 291 3.44 -8.32 -24.29
N VAL A 292 2.92 -9.53 -24.04
CA VAL A 292 3.68 -10.78 -24.28
C VAL A 292 4.07 -10.88 -25.75
N ARG A 293 3.12 -10.67 -26.68
CA ARG A 293 3.39 -10.71 -28.12
C ARG A 293 4.41 -9.65 -28.54
N ASP A 294 4.28 -8.41 -28.08
CA ASP A 294 5.20 -7.31 -28.40
C ASP A 294 6.63 -7.59 -27.90
N LEU A 295 6.76 -8.18 -26.69
CA LEU A 295 8.03 -8.60 -26.13
C LEU A 295 8.71 -9.69 -26.98
N VAL A 296 7.97 -10.74 -27.33
CA VAL A 296 8.48 -11.85 -28.16
C VAL A 296 8.82 -11.38 -29.56
N GLU A 297 8.00 -10.52 -30.16
CA GLU A 297 8.28 -9.93 -31.47
C GLU A 297 9.57 -9.09 -31.49
N LYS A 298 9.82 -8.34 -30.40
CA LYS A 298 11.08 -7.60 -30.25
C LYS A 298 12.28 -8.55 -30.12
N ALA A 299 12.15 -9.59 -29.28
CA ALA A 299 13.21 -10.58 -29.08
C ALA A 299 13.55 -11.30 -30.39
N LYS A 300 12.54 -11.72 -31.16
CA LYS A 300 12.74 -12.36 -32.47
C LYS A 300 13.44 -11.47 -33.51
N LYS A 301 13.39 -10.14 -33.35
CA LYS A 301 14.11 -9.19 -34.23
C LYS A 301 15.60 -9.03 -33.87
N THR A 302 16.00 -9.46 -32.68
CA THR A 302 17.36 -9.22 -32.14
C THR A 302 18.04 -10.50 -31.67
N MET A 303 17.71 -11.62 -32.29
CA MET A 303 18.32 -12.93 -31.99
C MET A 303 19.83 -12.94 -32.27
N PRO A 304 20.66 -13.60 -31.45
CA PRO A 304 20.30 -14.31 -30.22
C PRO A 304 20.06 -13.34 -29.04
N CYS A 305 19.12 -13.66 -28.12
CA CYS A 305 18.80 -12.81 -26.97
C CYS A 305 18.22 -13.59 -25.79
N ILE A 306 18.17 -12.96 -24.62
CA ILE A 306 17.51 -13.48 -23.42
C ILE A 306 16.30 -12.60 -23.11
N ILE A 307 15.14 -13.23 -22.94
CA ILE A 307 13.94 -12.63 -22.32
C ILE A 307 13.95 -13.03 -20.85
N PHE A 308 13.86 -12.06 -19.95
CA PHE A 308 13.78 -12.30 -18.52
C PHE A 308 12.47 -11.81 -17.94
N ILE A 309 11.75 -12.71 -17.25
CA ILE A 309 10.48 -12.42 -16.60
C ILE A 309 10.70 -12.57 -15.09
N ASP A 310 10.77 -11.47 -14.37
CA ASP A 310 10.85 -11.48 -12.92
C ASP A 310 9.47 -11.68 -12.30
N GLU A 311 9.39 -12.29 -11.12
CA GLU A 311 8.13 -12.55 -10.40
C GLU A 311 7.08 -13.25 -11.30
N ILE A 312 7.49 -14.31 -12.00
CA ILE A 312 6.59 -15.02 -12.93
C ILE A 312 5.32 -15.56 -12.27
N ASP A 313 5.35 -15.78 -10.96
CA ASP A 313 4.22 -16.20 -10.14
C ASP A 313 3.07 -15.19 -10.13
N ALA A 314 3.32 -13.92 -10.45
CA ALA A 314 2.26 -12.93 -10.65
C ALA A 314 1.28 -13.31 -11.77
N VAL A 315 1.78 -13.98 -12.82
CA VAL A 315 1.01 -14.41 -14.00
C VAL A 315 0.81 -15.93 -14.02
N GLY A 316 1.82 -16.68 -13.61
CA GLY A 316 1.93 -18.13 -13.76
C GLY A 316 1.27 -18.96 -12.66
N ARG A 317 0.46 -18.39 -11.78
CA ARG A 317 -0.18 -19.10 -10.67
C ARG A 317 -1.22 -20.12 -11.17
N GLN A 318 -1.33 -21.27 -10.48
CA GLN A 318 -2.33 -22.31 -10.75
C GLN A 318 -3.76 -21.76 -10.73
N ARG A 319 -4.62 -22.33 -11.59
CA ARG A 319 -6.02 -21.98 -11.72
C ARG A 319 -6.77 -22.32 -10.44
N GLY A 320 -7.32 -21.33 -9.76
CA GLY A 320 -8.17 -21.51 -8.58
C GLY A 320 -9.64 -21.37 -8.97
N ALA A 321 -10.52 -22.17 -8.36
CA ALA A 321 -11.96 -22.04 -8.47
C ALA A 321 -12.45 -20.75 -7.76
N GLY A 322 -12.17 -19.57 -8.31
CA GLY A 322 -12.51 -18.25 -7.77
C GLY A 322 -13.54 -17.55 -8.63
N LEU A 323 -14.69 -17.21 -8.03
CA LEU A 323 -15.72 -16.33 -8.60
C LEU A 323 -15.26 -14.86 -8.55
N GLY A 324 -14.56 -14.37 -9.61
CA GLY A 324 -14.18 -12.96 -9.68
C GLY A 324 -13.50 -12.60 -10.99
N GLY A 325 -13.96 -11.55 -11.69
CA GLY A 325 -13.57 -11.12 -13.04
C GLY A 325 -12.12 -10.67 -13.27
N GLY A 326 -11.23 -10.71 -12.26
CA GLY A 326 -9.79 -10.42 -12.42
C GLY A 326 -8.94 -11.65 -12.77
N HIS A 327 -9.55 -12.84 -12.85
CA HIS A 327 -8.85 -14.08 -13.18
C HIS A 327 -8.72 -14.29 -14.70
N ASP A 328 -9.68 -13.82 -15.49
CA ASP A 328 -9.75 -14.07 -16.92
C ASP A 328 -8.57 -13.42 -17.69
N GLU A 329 -8.14 -12.21 -17.29
CA GLU A 329 -7.01 -11.53 -17.93
C GLU A 329 -5.68 -12.25 -17.65
N ARG A 330 -5.48 -12.64 -16.39
CA ARG A 330 -4.26 -13.37 -15.99
C ARG A 330 -4.16 -14.72 -16.72
N GLU A 331 -5.26 -15.47 -16.82
CA GLU A 331 -5.30 -16.72 -17.56
C GLU A 331 -5.08 -16.52 -19.06
N GLN A 332 -5.65 -15.46 -19.64
CA GLN A 332 -5.43 -15.12 -21.04
C GLN A 332 -3.95 -14.78 -21.31
N THR A 333 -3.33 -14.04 -20.40
CA THR A 333 -1.91 -13.68 -20.49
C THR A 333 -1.01 -14.89 -20.33
N LEU A 334 -1.30 -15.76 -19.35
CA LEU A 334 -0.59 -17.03 -19.18
C LEU A 334 -0.70 -17.91 -20.45
N ASN A 335 -1.91 -18.09 -20.96
CA ASN A 335 -2.11 -18.88 -22.18
C ASN A 335 -1.35 -18.28 -23.37
N GLN A 336 -1.30 -16.95 -23.50
CA GLN A 336 -0.50 -16.32 -24.56
C GLN A 336 1.00 -16.57 -24.37
N LEU A 337 1.50 -16.48 -23.14
CA LEU A 337 2.91 -16.80 -22.82
C LEU A 337 3.24 -18.25 -23.21
N LEU A 338 2.36 -19.19 -22.87
CA LEU A 338 2.55 -20.60 -23.21
C LEU A 338 2.56 -20.81 -24.74
N VAL A 339 1.66 -20.13 -25.48
CA VAL A 339 1.61 -20.19 -26.95
C VAL A 339 2.88 -19.61 -27.57
N GLU A 340 3.38 -18.48 -27.07
CA GLU A 340 4.61 -17.90 -27.59
C GLU A 340 5.84 -18.77 -27.30
N MET A 341 5.90 -19.39 -26.10
CA MET A 341 6.97 -20.33 -25.76
C MET A 341 6.94 -21.59 -26.64
N ASP A 342 5.75 -22.14 -26.89
CA ASP A 342 5.57 -23.30 -27.79
C ASP A 342 5.86 -22.94 -29.26
N GLY A 343 5.84 -21.64 -29.60
CA GLY A 343 6.10 -21.10 -30.94
C GLY A 343 7.56 -20.76 -31.21
N PHE A 344 8.50 -21.07 -30.31
CA PHE A 344 9.93 -20.95 -30.59
C PHE A 344 10.44 -22.22 -31.32
N GLU A 345 11.13 -22.02 -32.43
CA GLU A 345 11.83 -23.11 -33.10
C GLU A 345 13.15 -23.43 -32.36
N ALA A 346 13.57 -24.67 -32.44
CA ALA A 346 14.77 -25.15 -31.73
C ALA A 346 16.06 -24.34 -32.00
N ASN A 347 16.07 -23.52 -33.04
CA ASN A 347 17.22 -22.75 -33.52
C ASN A 347 17.03 -21.22 -33.43
N ASP A 348 15.93 -20.74 -32.87
CA ASP A 348 15.62 -19.30 -32.84
C ASP A 348 16.62 -18.47 -31.97
N GLY A 349 17.46 -19.08 -31.15
CA GLY A 349 18.44 -18.37 -30.32
C GLY A 349 17.81 -17.46 -29.26
N VAL A 350 16.51 -17.63 -28.99
CA VAL A 350 15.81 -16.93 -27.91
C VAL A 350 15.70 -17.85 -26.72
N ILE A 351 16.21 -17.43 -25.58
CA ILE A 351 16.05 -18.15 -24.30
C ILE A 351 15.18 -17.32 -23.37
N VAL A 352 14.13 -17.94 -22.83
CA VAL A 352 13.27 -17.32 -21.83
C VAL A 352 13.74 -17.72 -20.44
N MET A 353 14.23 -16.78 -19.68
CA MET A 353 14.53 -16.98 -18.26
C MET A 353 13.41 -16.39 -17.41
N ALA A 354 13.03 -17.06 -16.35
CA ALA A 354 12.09 -16.52 -15.39
C ALA A 354 12.59 -16.68 -13.95
N ALA A 355 12.18 -15.81 -13.06
CA ALA A 355 12.47 -15.91 -11.63
C ALA A 355 11.20 -15.98 -10.80
N THR A 356 11.22 -16.79 -9.76
CA THR A 356 10.14 -16.86 -8.77
C THR A 356 10.69 -17.17 -7.38
N ASN A 357 10.01 -16.67 -6.37
CA ASN A 357 10.26 -17.04 -4.98
C ASN A 357 9.40 -18.26 -4.56
N ARG A 358 8.39 -18.62 -5.39
CA ARG A 358 7.39 -19.64 -5.06
C ARG A 358 7.11 -20.53 -6.27
N ALA A 359 7.94 -21.51 -6.49
CA ALA A 359 7.72 -22.50 -7.56
C ALA A 359 6.49 -23.39 -7.31
N ASP A 360 6.11 -23.57 -6.04
CA ASP A 360 4.99 -24.40 -5.59
C ASP A 360 3.63 -23.95 -6.12
N ILE A 361 3.44 -22.64 -6.33
CA ILE A 361 2.17 -22.07 -6.81
C ILE A 361 2.08 -21.96 -8.33
N LEU A 362 3.16 -22.28 -9.07
CA LEU A 362 3.17 -22.16 -10.53
C LEU A 362 2.29 -23.22 -11.19
N ASP A 363 1.65 -22.83 -12.29
CA ASP A 363 0.89 -23.77 -13.13
C ASP A 363 1.85 -24.80 -13.74
N LYS A 364 1.50 -26.09 -13.55
CA LYS A 364 2.29 -27.21 -14.06
C LYS A 364 2.48 -27.17 -15.57
N ALA A 365 1.65 -26.43 -16.29
CA ALA A 365 1.80 -26.23 -17.72
C ALA A 365 3.07 -25.45 -18.09
N LEU A 366 3.53 -24.55 -17.21
CA LEU A 366 4.80 -23.82 -17.39
C LEU A 366 6.04 -24.72 -17.27
N LEU A 367 5.93 -25.77 -16.47
CA LEU A 367 7.05 -26.69 -16.15
C LEU A 367 7.13 -27.90 -17.10
N ARG A 368 6.34 -27.90 -18.21
CA ARG A 368 6.39 -28.97 -19.19
C ARG A 368 7.61 -28.82 -20.10
N PRO A 369 8.17 -29.94 -20.60
CA PRO A 369 9.26 -29.91 -21.60
C PRO A 369 8.93 -29.02 -22.79
N GLY A 370 9.87 -28.22 -23.24
CA GLY A 370 9.70 -27.22 -24.30
C GLY A 370 9.29 -25.82 -23.79
N ARG A 371 9.12 -25.66 -22.46
CA ARG A 371 8.83 -24.38 -21.80
C ARG A 371 9.92 -24.09 -20.75
N PHE A 372 9.61 -24.04 -19.46
CA PHE A 372 10.63 -23.98 -18.39
C PHE A 372 11.06 -25.41 -18.03
N ASP A 373 11.85 -25.99 -18.88
CA ASP A 373 12.32 -27.37 -18.78
C ASP A 373 13.59 -27.52 -17.95
N ARG A 374 14.30 -26.42 -17.67
CA ARG A 374 15.39 -26.38 -16.70
C ARG A 374 15.02 -25.50 -15.50
N GLN A 375 15.24 -26.05 -14.31
CA GLN A 375 15.04 -25.31 -13.05
C GLN A 375 16.38 -25.21 -12.34
N VAL A 376 16.82 -23.99 -12.03
CA VAL A 376 18.04 -23.69 -11.28
C VAL A 376 17.61 -23.14 -9.93
N TYR A 377 18.03 -23.83 -8.86
CA TYR A 377 17.68 -23.42 -7.49
C TYR A 377 18.78 -22.54 -6.93
N VAL A 378 18.45 -21.25 -6.73
CA VAL A 378 19.35 -20.24 -6.16
C VAL A 378 19.07 -20.13 -4.66
N GLY A 379 19.85 -20.85 -3.86
CA GLY A 379 19.69 -20.96 -2.42
C GLY A 379 20.21 -19.76 -1.63
N LEU A 380 20.17 -19.88 -0.30
CA LEU A 380 20.89 -18.95 0.56
C LEU A 380 22.38 -19.29 0.50
N PRO A 381 23.29 -18.30 0.45
CA PRO A 381 24.72 -18.54 0.35
C PRO A 381 25.27 -19.17 1.64
N ASP A 382 26.22 -20.08 1.48
CA ASP A 382 27.03 -20.64 2.57
C ASP A 382 28.03 -19.61 3.12
N VAL A 383 28.82 -19.98 4.14
CA VAL A 383 29.82 -19.07 4.76
C VAL A 383 30.80 -18.54 3.71
N LYS A 384 31.25 -19.38 2.78
CA LYS A 384 32.20 -19.00 1.73
C LYS A 384 31.54 -18.03 0.76
N GLY A 385 30.34 -18.35 0.30
CA GLY A 385 29.53 -17.48 -0.58
C GLY A 385 29.24 -16.11 0.05
N ARG A 386 28.87 -16.09 1.33
CA ARG A 386 28.66 -14.83 2.06
C ARG A 386 29.93 -13.98 2.15
N GLU A 387 31.10 -14.61 2.38
CA GLU A 387 32.38 -13.90 2.38
C GLU A 387 32.67 -13.30 0.99
N GLU A 388 32.42 -14.03 -0.09
CA GLU A 388 32.63 -13.56 -1.46
C GLU A 388 31.66 -12.42 -1.81
N ILE A 389 30.38 -12.54 -1.45
CA ILE A 389 29.38 -11.48 -1.63
C ILE A 389 29.80 -10.21 -0.86
N LEU A 390 30.24 -10.36 0.39
CA LEU A 390 30.73 -9.23 1.17
C LEU A 390 31.95 -8.56 0.51
N LYS A 391 32.87 -9.30 -0.09
CA LYS A 391 34.02 -8.75 -0.84
C LYS A 391 33.53 -7.89 -2.02
N VAL A 392 32.48 -8.32 -2.72
CA VAL A 392 31.91 -7.55 -3.84
C VAL A 392 31.31 -6.24 -3.33
N HIS A 393 30.47 -6.28 -2.28
CA HIS A 393 29.78 -5.09 -1.76
C HIS A 393 30.69 -4.13 -0.98
N THR A 394 31.85 -4.57 -0.52
CA THR A 394 32.84 -3.73 0.16
C THR A 394 33.91 -3.14 -0.77
N LYS A 395 33.99 -3.57 -2.03
CA LYS A 395 35.04 -3.18 -3.00
C LYS A 395 35.24 -1.65 -3.12
N ASN A 396 34.17 -0.86 -2.98
CA ASN A 396 34.20 0.60 -3.12
C ASN A 396 34.01 1.32 -1.78
N LYS A 397 34.15 0.63 -0.65
CA LYS A 397 33.97 1.21 0.69
C LYS A 397 35.26 1.12 1.49
N PRO A 398 35.68 2.16 2.21
CA PRO A 398 36.87 2.15 3.04
C PRO A 398 36.59 1.31 4.29
N LEU A 399 37.32 0.19 4.44
CA LEU A 399 37.28 -0.65 5.64
C LEU A 399 38.47 -0.33 6.54
N ALA A 400 38.26 -0.38 7.84
CA ALA A 400 39.33 -0.32 8.83
C ALA A 400 40.09 -1.65 8.92
N PRO A 401 41.33 -1.67 9.41
CA PRO A 401 42.16 -2.90 9.49
C PRO A 401 41.60 -3.99 10.41
N ASP A 402 40.69 -3.64 11.33
CA ASP A 402 40.07 -4.57 12.28
C ASP A 402 38.93 -5.39 11.66
N VAL A 403 38.47 -5.02 10.44
CA VAL A 403 37.35 -5.67 9.78
C VAL A 403 37.77 -7.02 9.16
N SER A 404 37.13 -8.10 9.62
CA SER A 404 37.27 -9.44 9.06
C SER A 404 35.98 -9.87 8.36
N LEU A 405 36.00 -9.90 7.03
CA LEU A 405 34.82 -10.32 6.24
C LEU A 405 34.43 -11.78 6.51
N LYS A 406 35.40 -12.63 6.82
CA LYS A 406 35.18 -14.03 7.20
C LYS A 406 34.37 -14.14 8.49
N VAL A 407 34.72 -13.35 9.52
CA VAL A 407 33.96 -13.32 10.79
C VAL A 407 32.55 -12.83 10.55
N ILE A 408 32.39 -11.78 9.73
CA ILE A 408 31.06 -11.26 9.38
C ILE A 408 30.24 -12.33 8.65
N ALA A 409 30.82 -13.03 7.68
CA ALA A 409 30.16 -14.11 6.96
C ALA A 409 29.70 -15.26 7.87
N GLN A 410 30.48 -15.59 8.90
CA GLN A 410 30.09 -16.58 9.91
C GLN A 410 28.90 -16.07 10.76
N ARG A 411 28.90 -14.78 11.13
CA ARG A 411 27.86 -14.15 11.96
C ARG A 411 26.56 -13.83 11.24
N THR A 412 26.54 -13.88 9.91
CA THR A 412 25.37 -13.59 9.09
C THR A 412 24.74 -14.85 8.50
N ALA A 413 24.68 -15.94 9.29
CA ALA A 413 23.97 -17.15 8.90
C ALA A 413 22.52 -16.85 8.51
N GLY A 414 22.07 -17.39 7.38
CA GLY A 414 20.72 -17.16 6.87
C GLY A 414 20.50 -15.85 6.09
N PHE A 415 21.52 -14.98 5.97
CA PHE A 415 21.42 -13.76 5.16
C PHE A 415 21.51 -14.09 3.66
N ALA A 416 20.60 -13.50 2.90
CA ALA A 416 20.69 -13.46 1.44
C ALA A 416 21.69 -12.38 0.98
N GLY A 417 22.03 -12.40 -0.31
CA GLY A 417 22.94 -11.41 -0.90
C GLY A 417 22.46 -9.96 -0.70
N ALA A 418 21.16 -9.70 -0.81
CA ALA A 418 20.56 -8.39 -0.56
C ALA A 418 20.67 -7.94 0.90
N ASP A 419 20.58 -8.87 1.86
CA ASP A 419 20.75 -8.56 3.27
C ASP A 419 22.19 -8.16 3.59
N LEU A 420 23.15 -8.85 2.96
CA LEU A 420 24.58 -8.52 3.09
C LEU A 420 24.92 -7.16 2.45
N GLU A 421 24.32 -6.83 1.31
CA GLU A 421 24.43 -5.49 0.71
C GLU A 421 23.90 -4.42 1.65
N ASN A 422 22.70 -4.62 2.18
CA ASN A 422 22.05 -3.72 3.13
C ASN A 422 22.89 -3.57 4.42
N LEU A 423 23.43 -4.67 4.96
CA LEU A 423 24.31 -4.66 6.12
C LEU A 423 25.50 -3.73 5.91
N VAL A 424 26.22 -3.92 4.80
CA VAL A 424 27.42 -3.11 4.48
C VAL A 424 27.06 -1.65 4.21
N ASN A 425 25.87 -1.38 3.66
CA ASN A 425 25.37 -0.04 3.47
C ASN A 425 25.01 0.63 4.81
N GLU A 426 24.31 -0.08 5.69
CA GLU A 426 23.97 0.43 7.03
C GLU A 426 25.20 0.69 7.88
N ALA A 427 26.23 -0.18 7.80
CA ALA A 427 27.51 0.05 8.45
C ALA A 427 28.21 1.31 7.95
N ALA A 428 28.17 1.57 6.63
CA ALA A 428 28.70 2.80 6.05
C ALA A 428 27.93 4.06 6.55
N LEU A 429 26.61 3.97 6.67
CA LEU A 429 25.79 5.05 7.22
C LEU A 429 26.09 5.32 8.70
N LEU A 430 26.33 4.28 9.50
CA LEU A 430 26.73 4.39 10.89
C LEU A 430 28.12 5.03 11.05
N ALA A 431 29.10 4.57 10.28
CA ALA A 431 30.43 5.16 10.25
C ALA A 431 30.40 6.66 9.88
N ALA A 432 29.60 7.02 8.86
CA ALA A 432 29.43 8.42 8.44
C ALA A 432 28.77 9.25 9.53
N ARG A 433 27.74 8.75 10.21
CA ARG A 433 27.09 9.42 11.34
C ARG A 433 28.05 9.68 12.51
N ARG A 434 28.97 8.75 12.74
CA ARG A 434 30.03 8.87 13.76
C ARG A 434 31.23 9.68 13.28
N SER A 435 31.18 10.27 12.08
CA SER A 435 32.27 11.03 11.45
C SER A 435 33.59 10.23 11.30
N ARG A 436 33.49 8.91 11.18
CA ARG A 436 34.61 8.01 10.94
C ARG A 436 35.02 8.06 9.46
N LYS A 437 36.31 7.86 9.16
CA LYS A 437 36.84 7.83 7.78
C LYS A 437 36.77 6.44 7.14
N ALA A 438 36.59 5.42 7.94
CA ALA A 438 36.50 4.03 7.51
C ALA A 438 35.46 3.29 8.38
N ILE A 439 34.90 2.23 7.81
CA ILE A 439 33.94 1.36 8.48
C ILE A 439 34.74 0.43 9.42
N THR A 440 34.41 0.40 10.68
CA THR A 440 35.02 -0.46 11.69
C THR A 440 34.21 -1.73 11.91
N MET A 441 34.79 -2.74 12.57
CA MET A 441 34.07 -3.96 12.93
C MET A 441 32.87 -3.66 13.82
N GLU A 442 33.00 -2.69 14.76
CA GLU A 442 31.90 -2.22 15.61
C GLU A 442 30.72 -1.66 14.81
N ASP A 443 30.99 -0.88 13.75
CA ASP A 443 29.93 -0.33 12.89
C ASP A 443 29.17 -1.45 12.15
N ILE A 444 29.86 -2.51 11.77
CA ILE A 444 29.28 -3.67 11.07
C ILE A 444 28.46 -4.52 12.06
N GLU A 445 28.95 -4.74 13.25
CA GLU A 445 28.21 -5.47 14.30
C GLU A 445 26.91 -4.75 14.64
N GLU A 446 26.96 -3.43 14.88
CA GLU A 446 25.76 -2.65 15.15
C GLU A 446 24.80 -2.60 13.95
N ALA A 447 25.33 -2.52 12.71
CA ALA A 447 24.51 -2.60 11.51
C ALA A 447 23.85 -3.97 11.36
N SER A 448 24.55 -5.06 11.66
CA SER A 448 24.01 -6.42 11.65
C SER A 448 22.82 -6.54 12.60
N MET A 449 22.99 -6.01 13.82
CA MET A 449 21.92 -5.98 14.82
C MET A 449 20.74 -5.13 14.38
N LYS A 450 21.01 -3.98 13.74
CA LYS A 450 19.97 -3.11 13.19
C LYS A 450 19.17 -3.78 12.09
N VAL A 451 19.81 -4.56 11.22
CA VAL A 451 19.15 -5.31 10.14
C VAL A 451 18.29 -6.44 10.70
N MET A 452 18.78 -7.18 11.71
CA MET A 452 18.07 -8.31 12.31
C MET A 452 16.96 -7.91 13.26
N ALA A 453 17.24 -7.02 14.21
CA ALA A 453 16.34 -6.69 15.32
C ALA A 453 15.73 -5.26 15.24
N GLY A 454 16.15 -4.45 14.27
CA GLY A 454 15.73 -3.06 14.13
C GLY A 454 16.57 -2.07 14.95
N PRO A 455 16.24 -0.77 14.87
CA PRO A 455 17.00 0.29 15.56
C PRO A 455 16.78 0.27 17.09
N GLU A 456 17.81 0.66 17.84
CA GLU A 456 17.71 0.88 19.29
C GLU A 456 16.74 2.00 19.64
N LYS A 457 15.89 1.75 20.67
CA LYS A 457 14.95 2.75 21.20
C LYS A 457 15.52 3.46 22.42
N LYS A 458 16.54 4.27 22.24
CA LYS A 458 17.23 5.00 23.35
C LYS A 458 16.36 6.02 24.09
N SER A 459 15.24 6.43 23.50
CA SER A 459 14.32 7.42 24.09
C SER A 459 13.23 6.79 24.98
N ARG A 460 13.12 5.45 25.01
CA ARG A 460 12.14 4.76 25.86
C ARG A 460 12.62 4.80 27.30
N VAL A 461 11.82 5.38 28.17
CA VAL A 461 12.03 5.31 29.63
C VAL A 461 11.57 3.92 30.08
N VAL A 462 12.51 3.10 30.54
CA VAL A 462 12.24 1.77 31.10
C VAL A 462 12.21 1.91 32.61
N THR A 463 11.16 1.42 33.28
CA THR A 463 11.10 1.43 34.75
C THR A 463 12.07 0.41 35.33
N PRO A 464 12.53 0.61 36.60
CA PRO A 464 13.41 -0.38 37.25
C PRO A 464 12.81 -1.78 37.31
N GLU A 465 11.49 -1.89 37.47
CA GLU A 465 10.73 -3.14 37.48
C GLU A 465 10.77 -3.81 36.12
N GLU A 466 10.48 -3.05 35.03
CA GLU A 466 10.60 -3.56 33.65
C GLU A 466 12.03 -3.97 33.32
N LYS A 467 13.03 -3.21 33.76
CA LYS A 467 14.44 -3.53 33.57
C LYS A 467 14.81 -4.85 34.24
N LYS A 468 14.35 -5.04 35.49
CA LYS A 468 14.54 -6.29 36.24
C LYS A 468 13.86 -7.46 35.54
N LEU A 469 12.60 -7.31 35.12
CA LEU A 469 11.84 -8.32 34.45
C LEU A 469 12.57 -8.77 33.16
N THR A 470 12.95 -7.82 32.30
CA THR A 470 13.67 -8.11 31.05
C THR A 470 15.03 -8.77 31.33
N ALA A 471 15.76 -8.32 32.35
CA ALA A 471 17.06 -8.89 32.69
C ALA A 471 16.96 -10.37 33.11
N TYR A 472 15.96 -10.74 33.91
CA TYR A 472 15.73 -12.14 34.27
C TYR A 472 15.20 -12.96 33.12
N HIS A 473 14.35 -12.39 32.26
CA HIS A 473 13.84 -13.02 31.08
C HIS A 473 14.98 -13.42 30.12
N GLU A 474 15.83 -12.46 29.72
CA GLU A 474 16.96 -12.70 28.83
C GLU A 474 18.03 -13.61 29.46
N ALA A 475 18.27 -13.43 30.77
CA ALA A 475 19.16 -14.33 31.49
C ALA A 475 18.62 -15.77 31.51
N GLY A 476 17.28 -15.95 31.58
CA GLY A 476 16.63 -17.25 31.51
C GLY A 476 16.91 -17.97 30.19
N HIS A 477 16.73 -17.28 29.07
CA HIS A 477 17.08 -17.82 27.75
C HIS A 477 18.55 -18.21 27.66
N ALA A 478 19.43 -17.31 28.10
CA ALA A 478 20.88 -17.52 28.00
C ALA A 478 21.38 -18.69 28.85
N VAL A 479 20.90 -18.81 30.11
CA VAL A 479 21.28 -19.91 31.01
C VAL A 479 20.71 -21.25 30.50
N ALA A 480 19.42 -21.27 30.09
CA ALA A 480 18.81 -22.48 29.53
C ALA A 480 19.56 -22.97 28.30
N GLY A 481 19.84 -22.07 27.34
CA GLY A 481 20.60 -22.40 26.11
C GLY A 481 22.05 -22.81 26.38
N PHE A 482 22.73 -22.22 27.38
CA PHE A 482 24.11 -22.55 27.72
C PHE A 482 24.28 -24.00 28.22
N TYR A 483 23.30 -24.52 28.95
CA TYR A 483 23.31 -25.88 29.45
C TYR A 483 22.73 -26.91 28.50
N CYS A 484 22.15 -26.49 27.39
CA CYS A 484 21.79 -27.38 26.30
C CYS A 484 23.02 -27.83 25.53
N LYS A 485 23.06 -29.12 25.19
CA LYS A 485 24.27 -29.76 24.61
C LYS A 485 24.54 -29.35 23.16
N HIS A 486 23.48 -29.20 22.37
CA HIS A 486 23.54 -28.98 20.93
C HIS A 486 23.12 -27.57 20.54
N HIS A 487 22.63 -26.79 21.50
CA HIS A 487 22.18 -25.42 21.27
C HIS A 487 23.35 -24.49 20.89
N PRO A 488 23.19 -23.54 19.95
CA PRO A 488 24.21 -22.59 19.60
C PRO A 488 24.70 -21.76 20.80
N ARG A 489 25.97 -21.29 20.73
CA ARG A 489 26.53 -20.48 21.81
C ARG A 489 25.91 -19.10 21.85
N VAL A 490 25.77 -18.58 23.07
CA VAL A 490 25.33 -17.19 23.32
C VAL A 490 26.40 -16.24 22.83
N HIS A 491 26.08 -15.37 21.92
CA HIS A 491 26.96 -14.35 21.34
C HIS A 491 26.81 -13.00 22.03
N GLU A 492 25.58 -12.58 22.25
CA GLU A 492 25.25 -11.28 22.84
C GLU A 492 23.92 -11.37 23.60
N ILE A 493 23.84 -10.70 24.73
CA ILE A 493 22.60 -10.52 25.49
C ILE A 493 22.42 -9.04 25.74
N THR A 494 21.21 -8.51 25.54
CA THR A 494 20.93 -7.12 25.82
C THR A 494 19.49 -6.92 26.32
N ILE A 495 19.34 -6.00 27.25
CA ILE A 495 18.04 -5.53 27.74
C ILE A 495 17.69 -4.14 27.20
N ILE A 496 18.44 -3.65 26.21
CA ILE A 496 18.14 -2.40 25.52
C ILE A 496 17.04 -2.69 24.49
N PRO A 497 15.87 -2.02 24.54
CA PRO A 497 14.77 -2.28 23.63
C PRO A 497 15.15 -2.00 22.16
N ARG A 498 14.82 -2.95 21.27
CA ARG A 498 14.97 -2.79 19.80
C ARG A 498 13.68 -3.19 19.08
N GLY A 499 13.28 -2.43 18.10
CA GLY A 499 12.06 -2.73 17.34
C GLY A 499 10.83 -2.92 18.25
N GLN A 500 10.28 -4.12 18.33
CA GLN A 500 9.19 -4.50 19.22
C GLN A 500 9.66 -5.29 20.45
N ALA A 501 10.92 -5.73 20.49
CA ALA A 501 11.48 -6.50 21.60
C ALA A 501 11.92 -5.61 22.75
N GLY A 502 11.70 -6.07 23.99
CA GLY A 502 12.18 -5.42 25.22
C GLY A 502 13.68 -5.66 25.46
N GLY A 503 14.17 -6.82 25.06
CA GLY A 503 15.54 -7.28 25.06
C GLY A 503 15.71 -8.37 24.00
N TYR A 504 16.87 -8.97 23.93
CA TYR A 504 17.11 -10.18 23.14
C TYR A 504 18.37 -10.93 23.57
N THR A 505 18.34 -12.23 23.41
CA THR A 505 19.50 -13.11 23.55
C THR A 505 19.85 -13.67 22.18
N MET A 506 21.04 -13.35 21.68
CA MET A 506 21.51 -13.77 20.37
C MET A 506 22.39 -15.00 20.45
N TYR A 507 22.06 -15.98 19.66
CA TYR A 507 22.83 -17.21 19.50
C TYR A 507 23.52 -17.25 18.14
N LEU A 508 24.74 -17.76 18.10
CA LEU A 508 25.49 -17.86 16.87
C LEU A 508 25.85 -19.34 16.57
N PRO A 509 25.37 -19.89 15.46
CA PRO A 509 25.79 -21.25 15.08
C PRO A 509 27.25 -21.24 14.65
N GLU A 510 28.04 -22.20 15.14
CA GLU A 510 29.48 -22.36 14.76
C GLU A 510 29.65 -22.73 13.27
N LYS A 511 28.64 -23.39 12.70
CA LYS A 511 28.66 -23.89 11.29
C LYS A 511 27.26 -23.79 10.70
N ASP A 512 27.15 -23.56 9.40
CA ASP A 512 25.90 -23.74 8.68
C ASP A 512 25.50 -25.22 8.72
N ARG A 513 24.29 -25.52 9.18
CA ARG A 513 23.77 -26.88 9.34
C ARG A 513 22.79 -27.20 8.24
N SER A 514 23.00 -28.28 7.53
CA SER A 514 22.07 -28.78 6.51
C SER A 514 20.93 -29.61 7.13
N TYR A 515 21.13 -30.17 8.34
CA TYR A 515 20.16 -31.01 9.04
C TYR A 515 20.08 -30.61 10.49
N VAL A 516 18.85 -30.69 11.06
CA VAL A 516 18.56 -30.46 12.47
C VAL A 516 18.01 -31.77 13.06
N THR A 517 18.50 -32.19 14.19
CA THR A 517 18.08 -33.43 14.86
C THR A 517 16.87 -33.17 15.79
N LYS A 518 16.14 -34.26 16.18
CA LYS A 518 15.05 -34.19 17.17
C LYS A 518 15.52 -33.54 18.49
N GLY A 519 16.73 -33.90 18.96
CA GLY A 519 17.31 -33.36 20.19
C GLY A 519 17.59 -31.86 20.09
N GLU A 520 18.14 -31.39 18.97
CA GLU A 520 18.39 -29.95 18.72
C GLU A 520 17.09 -29.16 18.73
N MET A 521 16.03 -29.62 18.03
CA MET A 521 14.73 -28.95 18.03
C MET A 521 14.10 -28.91 19.43
N PHE A 522 14.30 -29.96 20.22
CA PHE A 522 13.82 -30.00 21.59
C PHE A 522 14.58 -28.99 22.48
N GLU A 523 15.90 -28.90 22.34
CA GLU A 523 16.74 -27.93 23.03
C GLU A 523 16.42 -26.49 22.65
N ASP A 524 16.04 -26.24 21.38
CA ASP A 524 15.53 -24.93 20.92
C ASP A 524 14.22 -24.57 21.64
N ILE A 525 13.32 -25.53 21.88
CA ILE A 525 12.11 -25.31 22.68
C ILE A 525 12.48 -24.97 24.13
N VAL A 526 13.41 -25.74 24.75
CA VAL A 526 13.87 -25.51 26.12
C VAL A 526 14.44 -24.09 26.28
N SER A 527 15.30 -23.68 25.36
CA SER A 527 15.88 -22.33 25.36
C SER A 527 14.81 -21.25 25.16
N SER A 528 13.85 -21.44 24.23
CA SER A 528 12.75 -20.52 24.00
C SER A 528 11.85 -20.33 25.23
N LEU A 529 11.69 -21.35 26.06
CA LEU A 529 10.89 -21.26 27.28
C LEU A 529 11.66 -20.60 28.44
N GLY A 530 12.98 -20.41 28.31
CA GLY A 530 13.87 -19.91 29.35
C GLY A 530 13.42 -18.62 30.03
N GLY A 531 13.02 -17.62 29.23
CA GLY A 531 12.55 -16.33 29.73
C GLY A 531 11.31 -16.46 30.63
N ARG A 532 10.30 -17.18 30.16
CA ARG A 532 9.06 -17.40 30.92
C ARG A 532 9.28 -18.17 32.21
N VAL A 533 10.11 -19.20 32.15
CA VAL A 533 10.43 -20.02 33.36
C VAL A 533 11.22 -19.19 34.38
N ALA A 534 12.15 -18.36 33.94
CA ALA A 534 12.87 -17.44 34.83
C ALA A 534 11.95 -16.40 35.47
N GLU A 535 11.01 -15.83 34.72
CA GLU A 535 10.00 -14.92 35.30
C GLU A 535 9.22 -15.64 36.43
N GLN A 536 8.72 -16.84 36.18
CA GLN A 536 7.94 -17.59 37.13
C GLN A 536 8.74 -17.98 38.39
N LEU A 537 10.00 -18.36 38.22
CA LEU A 537 10.86 -18.78 39.36
C LEU A 537 11.25 -17.60 40.29
N ILE A 538 11.48 -16.40 39.73
CA ILE A 538 12.08 -15.29 40.46
C ILE A 538 11.06 -14.19 40.79
N LEU A 539 10.10 -13.94 39.90
CA LEU A 539 9.14 -12.84 40.08
C LEU A 539 7.80 -13.34 40.63
N GLU A 540 7.61 -14.66 40.74
CA GLU A 540 6.37 -15.32 41.16
C GLU A 540 5.15 -14.96 40.28
N ASP A 541 5.38 -14.27 39.15
CA ASP A 541 4.37 -13.85 38.18
C ASP A 541 4.95 -13.98 36.78
N ILE A 542 4.08 -13.90 35.79
CA ILE A 542 4.39 -14.09 34.36
C ILE A 542 3.89 -12.93 33.55
N SER A 543 4.72 -12.48 32.61
CA SER A 543 4.39 -11.35 31.73
C SER A 543 3.90 -11.80 30.35
N THR A 544 3.34 -10.84 29.61
CA THR A 544 3.01 -11.01 28.19
C THR A 544 4.23 -10.98 27.27
N GLY A 545 5.42 -10.67 27.81
CA GLY A 545 6.69 -10.57 27.07
C GLY A 545 7.04 -11.87 26.35
N ALA A 546 6.79 -13.01 27.01
CA ALA A 546 7.06 -14.35 26.47
C ALA A 546 6.10 -14.83 25.35
N SER A 547 5.22 -13.97 24.83
CA SER A 547 4.22 -14.40 23.83
C SER A 547 4.86 -14.92 22.53
N ASN A 548 5.92 -14.26 22.05
CA ASN A 548 6.66 -14.68 20.87
C ASN A 548 7.41 -15.99 21.07
N ASP A 549 8.02 -16.16 22.25
CA ASP A 549 8.78 -17.37 22.60
C ASP A 549 7.88 -18.59 22.69
N LEU A 550 6.69 -18.44 23.28
CA LEU A 550 5.65 -19.46 23.30
C LEU A 550 5.17 -19.82 21.89
N GLN A 551 4.99 -18.84 21.02
CA GLN A 551 4.61 -19.08 19.64
C GLN A 551 5.71 -19.83 18.88
N GLN A 552 6.97 -19.48 19.08
CA GLN A 552 8.13 -20.13 18.49
C GLN A 552 8.24 -21.58 18.97
N ALA A 553 8.17 -21.81 20.29
CA ALA A 553 8.18 -23.13 20.89
C ALA A 553 7.06 -24.02 20.34
N THR A 554 5.82 -23.49 20.26
CA THR A 554 4.67 -24.17 19.69
C THR A 554 4.86 -24.53 18.23
N ASN A 555 5.40 -23.60 17.43
CA ASN A 555 5.67 -23.85 16.01
C ASN A 555 6.75 -24.94 15.81
N ILE A 556 7.81 -24.94 16.61
CA ILE A 556 8.86 -25.96 16.57
C ILE A 556 8.25 -27.35 16.93
N ALA A 557 7.50 -27.43 18.05
CA ALA A 557 6.86 -28.68 18.45
C ALA A 557 5.88 -29.20 17.38
N ARG A 558 5.10 -28.32 16.76
CA ARG A 558 4.22 -28.68 15.65
C ARG A 558 5.00 -29.22 14.46
N GLN A 559 6.10 -28.58 14.06
CA GLN A 559 6.93 -29.04 12.95
C GLN A 559 7.58 -30.39 13.24
N MET A 560 8.03 -30.65 14.48
CA MET A 560 8.57 -31.93 14.91
C MET A 560 7.59 -33.06 14.64
N ILE A 561 6.31 -32.83 14.92
CA ILE A 561 5.25 -33.83 14.78
C ILE A 561 4.79 -33.93 13.32
N THR A 562 4.34 -32.79 12.75
CA THR A 562 3.58 -32.82 11.49
C THR A 562 4.47 -32.85 10.25
N LYS A 563 5.64 -32.23 10.30
CA LYS A 563 6.55 -32.10 9.13
C LYS A 563 7.67 -33.14 9.13
N TYR A 564 8.24 -33.41 10.31
CA TYR A 564 9.42 -34.28 10.41
C TYR A 564 9.12 -35.68 10.94
N GLY A 565 7.91 -35.92 11.44
CA GLY A 565 7.49 -37.22 11.93
C GLY A 565 8.34 -37.70 13.13
N PHE A 566 8.72 -36.81 14.04
CA PHE A 566 9.56 -37.12 15.20
C PHE A 566 8.77 -37.63 16.41
N SER A 567 7.45 -37.78 16.29
CA SER A 567 6.61 -38.38 17.31
C SER A 567 6.70 -39.92 17.28
N GLU A 568 6.87 -40.54 18.44
CA GLU A 568 6.84 -42.00 18.57
C GLU A 568 5.41 -42.53 18.51
N ARG A 569 4.44 -41.74 18.95
CA ARG A 569 3.00 -42.10 19.03
C ARG A 569 2.32 -42.05 17.68
N LEU A 570 2.62 -41.01 16.89
CA LEU A 570 2.06 -40.79 15.56
C LEU A 570 2.89 -41.42 14.44
N GLY A 571 4.12 -41.85 14.75
CA GLY A 571 5.04 -42.48 13.82
C GLY A 571 5.67 -41.51 12.80
N PRO A 572 6.51 -42.02 11.88
CA PRO A 572 7.19 -41.23 10.88
C PRO A 572 6.27 -40.89 9.69
N VAL A 573 5.20 -40.16 9.97
CA VAL A 573 4.16 -39.75 9.01
C VAL A 573 4.12 -38.21 8.93
N VAL A 574 3.98 -37.67 7.71
CA VAL A 574 3.77 -36.25 7.48
C VAL A 574 2.28 -35.95 7.52
N TYR A 575 1.86 -35.10 8.44
CA TYR A 575 0.49 -34.67 8.62
C TYR A 575 0.31 -33.23 8.09
N GLY A 576 -0.63 -33.04 7.19
CA GLY A 576 -0.92 -31.75 6.57
C GLY A 576 -0.61 -31.78 5.08
N THR A 577 -1.33 -30.99 4.32
CA THR A 577 -1.02 -30.72 2.93
C THR A 577 0.15 -29.74 2.87
N SER A 578 1.08 -29.92 1.95
CA SER A 578 2.26 -29.08 1.69
C SER A 578 1.92 -27.67 1.17
N GLN A 579 0.72 -27.17 1.44
CA GLN A 579 0.26 -25.87 1.03
C GLN A 579 -0.13 -25.05 2.26
N GLU A 580 0.86 -24.37 2.84
CA GLU A 580 0.64 -23.15 3.62
C GLU A 580 0.14 -22.03 2.68
N GLU A 581 -1.05 -22.21 2.11
CA GLU A 581 -1.77 -21.09 1.49
C GLU A 581 -2.51 -20.29 2.56
N THR A 582 -1.79 -19.53 3.34
CA THR A 582 -2.34 -18.40 4.07
C THR A 582 -2.75 -17.32 3.07
N PHE A 583 -3.91 -17.47 2.46
CA PHE A 583 -4.55 -16.41 1.69
C PHE A 583 -5.68 -15.81 2.55
N LEU A 584 -5.48 -14.57 2.97
CA LEU A 584 -6.48 -13.71 3.58
C LEU A 584 -7.79 -13.78 2.76
N GLY A 585 -8.79 -14.48 3.27
CA GLY A 585 -10.14 -14.43 2.73
C GLY A 585 -10.83 -15.75 2.34
N ARG A 586 -10.23 -16.94 2.57
CA ARG A 586 -10.89 -18.22 2.31
C ARG A 586 -10.71 -19.24 3.43
N ASP A 587 -11.42 -19.00 4.51
CA ASP A 587 -11.55 -19.96 5.63
C ASP A 587 -12.71 -20.94 5.44
N PHE A 588 -13.09 -21.23 4.19
CA PHE A 588 -14.17 -22.15 3.90
C PHE A 588 -13.65 -23.42 3.21
N GLY A 589 -13.31 -24.46 4.04
CA GLY A 589 -13.39 -25.84 3.61
C GLY A 589 -12.12 -26.53 3.09
N GLN A 590 -10.90 -26.12 3.49
CA GLN A 590 -9.75 -27.03 3.34
C GLN A 590 -9.71 -27.97 4.55
N GLY A 591 -10.11 -29.22 4.35
CA GLY A 591 -9.96 -30.25 5.37
C GLY A 591 -8.50 -30.37 5.79
N LYS A 592 -8.25 -30.53 7.09
CA LYS A 592 -6.92 -30.65 7.72
C LYS A 592 -6.05 -31.79 7.13
N GLY A 593 -6.52 -32.52 6.14
CA GLY A 593 -5.84 -33.69 5.52
C GLY A 593 -5.71 -34.89 6.46
N TYR A 594 -6.25 -34.81 7.69
CA TYR A 594 -6.24 -35.86 8.70
C TYR A 594 -7.52 -35.78 9.56
N SER A 595 -7.86 -36.90 10.26
CA SER A 595 -9.05 -37.00 11.06
C SER A 595 -9.03 -36.13 12.33
N GLU A 596 -10.19 -35.82 12.91
CA GLU A 596 -10.27 -35.10 14.18
C GLU A 596 -9.62 -35.88 15.33
N THR A 597 -9.60 -37.20 15.28
CA THR A 597 -8.84 -38.04 16.22
C THR A 597 -7.36 -37.80 16.12
N THR A 598 -6.81 -37.80 14.92
CA THR A 598 -5.39 -37.48 14.67
C THR A 598 -5.05 -36.02 15.07
N ALA A 599 -5.98 -35.07 14.85
CA ALA A 599 -5.82 -33.72 15.32
C ALA A 599 -5.68 -33.65 16.85
N ALA A 600 -6.54 -34.33 17.56
CA ALA A 600 -6.49 -34.41 19.02
C ALA A 600 -5.21 -35.09 19.53
N GLU A 601 -4.68 -36.09 18.82
CA GLU A 601 -3.42 -36.73 19.14
C GLU A 601 -2.22 -35.80 18.88
N ILE A 602 -2.23 -35.04 17.79
CA ILE A 602 -1.21 -33.99 17.49
C ILE A 602 -1.22 -32.94 18.60
N ASP A 603 -2.39 -32.45 19.00
CA ASP A 603 -2.52 -31.44 20.06
C ASP A 603 -2.06 -31.99 21.43
N SER A 604 -2.30 -33.26 21.71
CA SER A 604 -1.83 -33.95 22.94
C SER A 604 -0.30 -34.05 22.93
N GLU A 605 0.27 -34.58 21.86
CA GLU A 605 1.72 -34.78 21.72
C GLU A 605 2.49 -33.46 21.74
N MET A 606 1.94 -32.42 21.10
CA MET A 606 2.52 -31.07 21.13
C MET A 606 2.57 -30.52 22.56
N ARG A 607 1.51 -30.73 23.33
CA ARG A 607 1.47 -30.35 24.75
C ARG A 607 2.50 -31.13 25.55
N ASP A 608 2.56 -32.45 25.35
CA ASP A 608 3.50 -33.33 26.06
C ASP A 608 4.96 -32.87 25.80
N ILE A 609 5.32 -32.54 24.55
CA ILE A 609 6.68 -32.01 24.19
C ILE A 609 6.96 -30.68 24.87
N ILE A 610 5.98 -29.76 24.89
CA ILE A 610 6.17 -28.44 25.53
C ILE A 610 6.27 -28.59 27.05
N ASP A 611 5.46 -29.45 27.67
CA ASP A 611 5.50 -29.66 29.11
C ASP A 611 6.82 -30.31 29.54
N GLU A 612 7.33 -31.31 28.77
CA GLU A 612 8.64 -31.92 29.01
C GLU A 612 9.78 -30.90 28.89
N ALA A 613 9.72 -30.06 27.86
CA ALA A 613 10.71 -28.99 27.66
C ALA A 613 10.65 -27.95 28.78
N TYR A 614 9.43 -27.58 29.21
CA TYR A 614 9.20 -26.66 30.33
C TYR A 614 9.81 -27.19 31.63
N GLU A 615 9.53 -28.45 31.98
CA GLU A 615 10.08 -29.10 33.19
C GLU A 615 11.60 -29.25 33.12
N THR A 616 12.14 -29.54 31.92
CA THR A 616 13.60 -29.60 31.71
C THR A 616 14.23 -28.23 31.89
N CYS A 617 13.64 -27.18 31.33
CA CYS A 617 14.08 -25.80 31.52
C CYS A 617 14.01 -25.39 33.00
N ARG A 618 12.89 -25.66 33.66
CA ARG A 618 12.69 -25.35 35.07
C ARG A 618 13.74 -26.01 35.97
N ARG A 619 14.03 -27.29 35.75
CA ARG A 619 15.07 -28.01 36.46
C ARG A 619 16.46 -27.37 36.24
N THR A 620 16.82 -27.11 34.99
CA THR A 620 18.09 -26.48 34.63
C THR A 620 18.28 -25.12 35.28
N LEU A 621 17.25 -24.26 35.23
CA LEU A 621 17.34 -22.93 35.84
C LEU A 621 17.37 -23.00 37.37
N THR A 622 16.69 -24.00 37.97
CA THR A 622 16.72 -24.20 39.46
C THR A 622 18.09 -24.71 39.90
N GLU A 623 18.70 -25.65 39.19
CA GLU A 623 20.05 -26.17 39.48
C GLU A 623 21.12 -25.09 39.32
N HIS A 624 20.89 -24.07 38.48
CA HIS A 624 21.86 -22.99 38.19
C HIS A 624 21.35 -21.60 38.55
N ILE A 625 20.54 -21.53 39.59
CA ILE A 625 19.88 -20.28 40.01
C ILE A 625 20.85 -19.16 40.40
N ASP A 626 22.00 -19.50 40.96
CA ASP A 626 23.06 -18.53 41.32
C ASP A 626 23.62 -17.85 40.04
N GLN A 627 23.78 -18.59 38.98
CA GLN A 627 24.25 -18.05 37.69
C GLN A 627 23.17 -17.20 37.03
N LEU A 628 21.89 -17.60 37.13
CA LEU A 628 20.77 -16.80 36.65
C LEU A 628 20.74 -15.42 37.38
N HIS A 629 20.92 -15.40 38.70
CA HIS A 629 21.01 -14.15 39.46
C HIS A 629 22.24 -13.31 39.09
N ALA A 630 23.40 -13.93 38.95
CA ALA A 630 24.64 -13.24 38.59
C ALA A 630 24.52 -12.60 37.19
N LEU A 631 23.96 -13.33 36.23
CA LEU A 631 23.76 -12.84 34.87
C LEU A 631 22.73 -11.73 34.77
N ALA A 632 21.59 -11.88 35.45
CA ALA A 632 20.57 -10.83 35.52
C ALA A 632 21.13 -9.55 36.20
N GLN A 633 21.92 -9.68 37.27
CA GLN A 633 22.57 -8.53 37.92
C GLN A 633 23.54 -7.84 36.95
N ALA A 634 24.38 -8.60 36.24
CA ALA A 634 25.31 -8.05 35.27
C ALA A 634 24.59 -7.33 34.12
N LEU A 635 23.42 -7.85 33.66
CA LEU A 635 22.60 -7.19 32.68
C LEU A 635 21.94 -5.90 33.19
N MET A 636 21.51 -5.88 34.44
CA MET A 636 20.98 -4.66 35.06
C MET A 636 22.03 -3.55 35.17
N GLU A 637 23.30 -3.93 35.42
CA GLU A 637 24.41 -2.99 35.51
C GLU A 637 24.91 -2.49 34.18
N ARG A 638 25.10 -3.40 33.21
CA ARG A 638 25.78 -3.11 31.91
C ARG A 638 24.85 -3.00 30.71
N GLU A 639 23.59 -3.40 30.87
CA GLU A 639 22.53 -3.41 29.85
C GLU A 639 22.82 -4.28 28.62
N LYS A 640 24.09 -4.61 28.38
CA LYS A 640 24.55 -5.42 27.26
C LYS A 640 25.78 -6.22 27.65
N LEU A 641 25.82 -7.52 27.36
CA LEU A 641 26.94 -8.41 27.55
C LEU A 641 27.34 -9.08 26.26
N ASN A 642 28.63 -9.10 25.94
CA ASN A 642 29.18 -9.87 24.84
C ASN A 642 29.51 -11.31 25.27
N GLU A 643 29.91 -12.16 24.32
CA GLU A 643 30.24 -13.57 24.54
C GLU A 643 31.30 -13.79 25.62
N GLN A 644 32.35 -12.95 25.66
CA GLN A 644 33.44 -13.09 26.65
C GLN A 644 32.96 -12.71 28.06
N GLU A 645 32.19 -11.63 28.17
CA GLU A 645 31.61 -11.17 29.43
C GLU A 645 30.59 -12.19 29.95
N PHE A 646 29.72 -12.71 29.07
CA PHE A 646 28.78 -13.78 29.39
C PHE A 646 29.51 -15.02 29.96
N ASN A 647 30.50 -15.52 29.22
CA ASN A 647 31.27 -16.69 29.67
C ASN A 647 32.04 -16.45 31.02
N THR A 648 32.48 -15.21 31.24
CA THR A 648 33.14 -14.82 32.53
C THR A 648 32.15 -14.90 33.67
N VAL A 649 30.92 -14.36 33.48
CA VAL A 649 29.85 -14.42 34.52
C VAL A 649 29.45 -15.86 34.77
N MET A 650 29.26 -16.67 33.73
CA MET A 650 28.88 -18.08 33.84
C MET A 650 29.95 -18.92 34.54
N ALA A 651 31.22 -18.54 34.44
CA ALA A 651 32.33 -19.15 35.19
C ALA A 651 32.48 -18.60 36.63
N GLY A 652 31.60 -17.70 37.12
CA GLY A 652 31.69 -17.09 38.43
C GLY A 652 32.76 -15.99 38.56
N GLY A 653 33.32 -15.51 37.42
CA GLY A 653 34.29 -14.42 37.39
C GLY A 653 33.68 -13.05 37.55
N LYS A 654 34.47 -12.06 37.93
CA LYS A 654 34.07 -10.65 37.96
C LYS A 654 34.38 -9.97 36.65
N LEU A 655 33.44 -9.17 36.17
CA LEU A 655 33.62 -8.39 34.97
C LEU A 655 34.61 -7.24 35.18
N SER A 656 35.59 -7.09 34.27
CA SER A 656 36.51 -5.96 34.25
C SER A 656 35.79 -4.65 33.90
N PRO A 657 36.18 -3.47 34.47
CA PRO A 657 35.60 -2.20 34.01
C PRO A 657 35.80 -2.00 32.51
N ARG A 658 34.81 -1.49 31.82
CA ARG A 658 34.96 -1.06 30.38
C ARG A 658 35.68 0.27 30.35
N ASP A 659 36.51 0.50 29.31
CA ASP A 659 37.07 1.83 29.04
C ASP A 659 35.91 2.82 28.80
N GLY A 660 35.64 3.68 29.80
CA GLY A 660 34.49 4.61 29.79
C GLY A 660 33.52 4.47 30.95
N ASP A 661 33.61 3.43 31.76
CA ASP A 661 32.89 3.32 33.05
C ASP A 661 33.59 4.22 34.11
N GLU A 662 33.41 5.53 34.02
CA GLU A 662 33.68 6.37 35.19
C GLU A 662 32.71 5.97 36.32
N PRO A 663 33.21 5.70 37.53
CA PRO A 663 32.33 5.38 38.67
C PRO A 663 31.38 6.58 38.86
N LYS A 664 30.09 6.38 38.63
CA LYS A 664 29.06 7.32 39.12
C LYS A 664 29.31 7.47 40.63
N ALA A 665 29.87 8.62 41.01
CA ALA A 665 30.05 8.99 42.36
C ALA A 665 28.74 8.80 43.12
N GLU A 666 28.76 7.96 44.12
CA GLU A 666 27.71 7.75 45.10
C GLU A 666 27.19 9.12 45.53
N ALA A 667 25.92 9.41 45.26
CA ALA A 667 25.30 10.67 45.64
C ALA A 667 25.42 10.83 47.17
N ALA A 668 26.31 11.75 47.57
CA ALA A 668 26.47 12.14 48.96
C ALA A 668 25.10 12.52 49.55
N ALA A 669 24.83 11.99 50.73
CA ALA A 669 23.64 12.26 51.51
C ALA A 669 23.35 13.77 51.61
N PRO A 670 22.09 14.21 51.60
CA PRO A 670 21.76 15.63 51.66
C PRO A 670 22.23 16.23 53.01
N VAL A 671 23.09 17.25 52.92
CA VAL A 671 23.44 18.13 54.03
C VAL A 671 22.20 18.92 54.42
N GLU A 672 21.80 18.72 55.65
CA GLU A 672 20.74 19.45 56.33
C GLU A 672 21.10 20.94 56.41
N THR A 673 20.45 21.80 55.58
CA THR A 673 20.55 23.25 55.70
C THR A 673 19.38 23.79 56.50
N ALA A 674 19.72 24.59 57.46
CA ALA A 674 18.84 25.30 58.46
C ALA A 674 17.80 26.22 57.72
N PRO A 675 16.68 26.54 58.38
CA PRO A 675 15.55 27.22 57.76
C PRO A 675 15.85 28.71 57.53
N VAL A 676 15.55 29.15 56.30
CA VAL A 676 15.50 30.56 55.90
C VAL A 676 14.06 31.03 55.97
N GLU A 677 13.82 32.18 56.61
CA GLU A 677 12.56 32.88 56.76
C GLU A 677 11.91 33.26 55.44
N PRO A 678 10.58 33.39 55.37
CA PRO A 678 9.87 33.68 54.12
C PRO A 678 9.90 35.18 53.79
N ALA A 679 10.27 35.53 52.58
CA ALA A 679 10.11 36.85 51.99
C ALA A 679 8.70 37.06 51.44
N GLU A 680 8.17 38.29 51.60
CA GLU A 680 6.84 38.77 51.19
C GLU A 680 6.57 38.67 49.67
N PRO A 681 5.29 38.56 49.27
CA PRO A 681 4.90 38.39 47.86
C PRO A 681 4.87 39.74 47.11
N ALA A 682 5.45 39.76 45.91
CA ALA A 682 5.34 40.86 44.95
C ALA A 682 4.04 40.76 44.14
N GLU A 683 3.41 41.89 43.85
CA GLU A 683 2.17 42.10 43.13
C GLU A 683 2.21 41.62 41.67
N PRO A 684 1.05 41.27 41.08
CA PRO A 684 0.97 40.75 39.72
C PRO A 684 0.93 41.88 38.68
N ALA A 685 1.70 41.70 37.59
CA ALA A 685 1.62 42.51 36.39
C ALA A 685 0.53 42.01 35.45
N GLU A 686 -0.22 42.93 34.85
CA GLU A 686 -1.32 42.76 33.91
C GLU A 686 -0.94 42.08 32.56
N PRO A 687 -1.91 41.46 31.88
CA PRO A 687 -1.67 40.71 30.67
C PRO A 687 -1.75 41.57 29.42
N ALA A 688 -0.86 41.33 28.44
CA ALA A 688 -0.98 41.83 27.07
C ALA A 688 -1.71 40.82 26.19
N GLU A 689 -2.77 41.33 25.54
CA GLU A 689 -3.53 40.68 24.46
C GLU A 689 -2.68 40.42 23.21
N GLN A 690 -2.92 39.31 22.55
CA GLN A 690 -3.20 39.18 21.11
C GLN A 690 -3.19 37.70 20.74
N ALA A 691 -4.37 37.13 20.38
CA ALA A 691 -4.86 36.81 19.02
C ALA A 691 -4.03 35.69 18.33
N GLU A 692 -4.48 34.62 17.82
CA GLU A 692 -5.64 34.28 17.04
C GLU A 692 -5.55 32.77 16.64
N ASN A 693 -6.66 32.10 16.69
CA ASN A 693 -7.10 31.01 15.83
C ASN A 693 -6.17 29.88 15.36
N ALA A 694 -6.44 28.68 15.84
CA ALA A 694 -6.47 27.48 14.98
C ALA A 694 -7.50 26.47 15.52
N GLN A 695 -8.56 26.28 14.77
CA GLN A 695 -9.62 25.29 14.97
C GLN A 695 -9.04 23.88 14.86
N ILE A 696 -9.30 23.06 15.87
CA ILE A 696 -9.10 21.61 15.82
C ILE A 696 -10.45 21.00 15.48
N GLY A 697 -10.50 20.34 14.33
CA GLY A 697 -11.65 19.58 13.87
C GLY A 697 -11.82 18.29 14.70
N GLU A 698 -13.02 18.11 15.22
CA GLU A 698 -13.47 16.88 15.86
C GLU A 698 -13.56 15.74 14.83
N ALA A 699 -12.94 14.62 15.15
CA ALA A 699 -13.08 13.37 14.42
C ALA A 699 -14.35 12.65 14.90
N PHE A 700 -15.24 12.43 13.97
CA PHE A 700 -16.48 11.66 14.09
C PHE A 700 -16.15 10.17 14.28
N ILE A 701 -16.64 9.55 15.36
CA ILE A 701 -16.64 8.10 15.58
C ILE A 701 -18.04 7.61 15.24
N PRO A 702 -18.25 6.68 14.31
CA PRO A 702 -19.57 6.08 14.12
C PRO A 702 -19.81 4.98 15.16
N GLU A 703 -20.91 5.10 15.87
CA GLU A 703 -21.54 4.08 16.70
C GLU A 703 -21.95 2.86 15.85
N GLN A 704 -21.54 1.67 16.26
CA GLN A 704 -22.04 0.42 15.68
C GLN A 704 -23.23 -0.06 16.50
N ASP A 705 -24.39 -0.12 15.84
CA ASP A 705 -25.59 -0.78 16.32
C ASP A 705 -25.39 -2.30 16.41
N ALA A 706 -25.75 -2.86 17.55
CA ALA A 706 -25.84 -4.29 17.76
C ALA A 706 -27.14 -4.87 17.16
N PRO A 707 -27.13 -6.04 16.53
CA PRO A 707 -28.35 -6.65 16.07
C PRO A 707 -29.05 -7.41 17.22
N THR A 708 -30.31 -7.06 17.42
CA THR A 708 -31.28 -7.84 18.21
C THR A 708 -31.60 -9.13 17.52
N SER A 709 -31.56 -10.22 18.28
CA SER A 709 -32.06 -11.53 17.95
C SER A 709 -33.60 -11.53 17.86
N GLU A 710 -34.14 -12.12 16.79
CA GLU A 710 -35.41 -12.91 16.85
C GLU A 710 -35.63 -13.65 15.52
N GLU A 711 -35.84 -14.98 15.66
CA GLU A 711 -36.27 -16.06 14.75
C GLU A 711 -35.23 -16.70 13.82
#